data_75ed6162bb66c3f67aadcd7360a44775
#
_entry.id   75ed6162bb66c3f67aadcd7360a44775
#
_cell.length_a   1.000
_cell.length_b   1.000
_cell.length_c   1.000
_cell.angle_alpha   90.00
_cell.angle_beta   90.00
_cell.angle_gamma   90.00
#
_symmetry.space_group_name_H-M   'P 1'
#
loop_
_entity.id
_entity.type
_entity.pdbx_description
1 polymer ?
#
loop_
_entity_poly.entity_id
_entity_poly.type
_entity_poly.pdbx_seq_one_letter_code
_entity_poly.pdbx_strand_id
1 'polypeptide(L)'
;MNCTRAALAAVALCAGTHPAVGAQVPTIELRPGLVITRSVRVAPKTYRLAAPTSLDSAVIVVRGDDVTVDFGGATLDGAPRGADPDAGAGVAIRIDGGRNVRVRNARVRGYKVAIVARGTRGLSLVDNDLSDNWKPRLFSLIEHESLVDWLSFHHNEKDEWLRFGAAAYLADVRGGEIRGNHAQRGMNGILLVRSDSLRIWNNVVSFNSGIGFGLYRSSDNTIAHNHADYNVRGYSHRFYKRGQDSAALLMYEQSCRNVVAWNSMTHSGDGLFLWAGQSTMDTGEGGANDNLFYGNDFSFAPTNGMEATFSRNTFIANRIEGSDHGLWGGYSFDSKVIGNDFRGNRIGIAIEHGQNNEIASNRFVRDSTAISLWANPIEPSDWGYPKHRDTRSRNAVIRDNRFMYNRVSVRAAATRSARLTGNTHVVVDSAYVVADTADWDIQRDGTMGLPHPDYDAHLQSDTGRPALPADAAKLAPAKVPGGLDPSAAPLARRDRSAIIVTEWGPYDWQSPLLWPADSSRRNPLALRVLGPAGRWRVVERRGVASVSRDSGRLGRSGIDSLVVIPSPGAESDWGLTLEHVTSSSRRRFSFTRFEPAIDWNVRFFTWRDSTTDPARDSAAFAALLRGTPSLIRQAQRLDYMWYRPTITGIPLERFAIAASGTVTLGAGAYTLRTISDDGVRVWVDGRLAIDSWTPHESKVDVAPLVPGRHDIRVEYYQLRGWTELRVDILNGRQRSEGSPGPH
;
A
#
# COMPACT_ATOMS: atom_id res chain seq x y z
N MET A 1 45.24 -71.88 -40.26
CA MET A 1 45.23 -71.15 -41.55
C MET A 1 45.27 -69.66 -41.20
N ASN A 2 46.40 -69.06 -41.56
CA ASN A 2 46.79 -67.69 -41.21
C ASN A 2 46.04 -66.66 -42.06
N CYS A 3 45.70 -65.54 -41.48
CA CYS A 3 45.54 -64.27 -42.17
C CYS A 3 46.00 -63.10 -41.27
N THR A 4 47.17 -62.67 -41.60
CA THR A 4 47.80 -61.41 -41.15
C THR A 4 47.01 -60.17 -41.63
N ARG A 5 46.79 -59.23 -40.76
CA ARG A 5 46.34 -57.86 -41.11
C ARG A 5 47.41 -56.85 -40.64
N ALA A 6 47.89 -56.10 -41.59
CA ALA A 6 48.78 -55.01 -41.45
C ALA A 6 48.14 -53.81 -40.72
N ALA A 7 48.86 -53.20 -39.78
CA ALA A 7 48.50 -51.98 -39.09
C ALA A 7 49.02 -50.75 -39.87
N LEU A 8 48.13 -49.87 -40.33
CA LEU A 8 48.49 -48.54 -40.79
C LEU A 8 48.49 -47.59 -39.57
N ALA A 9 49.60 -47.04 -39.26
CA ALA A 9 49.72 -45.97 -38.26
C ALA A 9 49.26 -44.62 -38.90
N ALA A 10 48.16 -44.06 -38.43
CA ALA A 10 47.77 -42.71 -38.77
C ALA A 10 48.36 -41.76 -37.71
N VAL A 11 49.27 -40.88 -38.11
CA VAL A 11 49.79 -39.78 -37.33
C VAL A 11 48.72 -38.70 -37.24
N ALA A 12 48.04 -38.57 -36.09
CA ALA A 12 47.12 -37.47 -35.81
C ALA A 12 47.97 -36.25 -35.36
N LEU A 13 48.01 -35.22 -36.21
CA LEU A 13 48.43 -33.89 -35.80
C LEU A 13 47.42 -33.36 -34.76
N CYS A 14 47.82 -33.30 -33.49
CA CYS A 14 47.10 -32.52 -32.48
C CYS A 14 47.33 -31.06 -32.76
N ALA A 15 46.37 -30.44 -33.49
CA ALA A 15 46.25 -29.00 -33.48
C ALA A 15 45.80 -28.59 -32.06
N GLY A 16 46.73 -28.03 -31.29
CA GLY A 16 46.44 -27.45 -29.98
C GLY A 16 45.47 -26.29 -30.15
N THR A 17 44.21 -26.53 -29.78
CA THR A 17 43.25 -25.43 -29.54
C THR A 17 43.73 -24.73 -28.25
N HIS A 18 44.42 -23.60 -28.43
CA HIS A 18 44.59 -22.66 -27.31
C HIS A 18 43.20 -22.32 -26.78
N PRO A 19 42.97 -22.41 -25.45
CA PRO A 19 41.74 -21.87 -24.89
C PRO A 19 41.71 -20.37 -25.23
N ALA A 20 40.66 -19.93 -25.92
CA ALA A 20 40.45 -18.51 -26.16
C ALA A 20 40.58 -17.79 -24.81
N VAL A 21 41.57 -16.92 -24.70
CA VAL A 21 41.72 -16.01 -23.58
C VAL A 21 40.42 -15.26 -23.49
N GLY A 22 39.62 -15.59 -22.47
CA GLY A 22 38.30 -14.95 -22.28
C GLY A 22 38.47 -13.46 -22.32
N ALA A 23 37.87 -12.79 -23.30
CA ALA A 23 37.96 -11.34 -23.46
C ALA A 23 37.61 -10.69 -22.12
N GLN A 24 38.56 -9.99 -21.53
CA GLN A 24 38.38 -9.33 -20.25
C GLN A 24 37.23 -8.32 -20.39
N VAL A 25 36.16 -8.48 -19.58
CA VAL A 25 35.01 -7.56 -19.59
C VAL A 25 35.53 -6.16 -19.26
N PRO A 26 35.35 -5.16 -20.15
CA PRO A 26 35.93 -3.84 -19.96
C PRO A 26 35.26 -3.12 -18.77
N THR A 27 36.11 -2.42 -18.00
CA THR A 27 35.62 -1.52 -16.94
C THR A 27 35.38 -0.15 -17.52
N ILE A 28 34.21 0.43 -17.24
CA ILE A 28 33.77 1.74 -17.75
C ILE A 28 33.38 2.68 -16.61
N GLU A 29 33.40 3.97 -16.89
CA GLU A 29 32.80 5.00 -16.06
C GLU A 29 31.43 5.42 -16.61
N LEU A 30 30.51 5.74 -15.71
CA LEU A 30 29.18 6.20 -16.08
C LEU A 30 29.17 7.71 -16.35
N ARG A 31 28.39 8.10 -17.35
CA ARG A 31 28.11 9.50 -17.71
C ARG A 31 26.69 9.62 -18.27
N PRO A 32 26.04 10.77 -18.19
CA PRO A 32 24.74 10.98 -18.79
C PRO A 32 24.72 10.67 -20.28
N GLY A 33 23.67 10.00 -20.75
CA GLY A 33 23.48 9.63 -22.15
C GLY A 33 24.31 8.42 -22.61
N LEU A 34 24.96 7.70 -21.69
CA LEU A 34 25.73 6.50 -22.04
C LEU A 34 24.82 5.38 -22.54
N VAL A 35 25.14 4.85 -23.73
CA VAL A 35 24.49 3.64 -24.27
C VAL A 35 25.46 2.46 -24.17
N ILE A 36 25.01 1.39 -23.49
CA ILE A 36 25.78 0.17 -23.26
C ILE A 36 25.22 -0.94 -24.16
N THR A 37 26.04 -1.43 -25.10
CA THR A 37 25.63 -2.44 -26.10
C THR A 37 26.41 -3.75 -25.99
N ARG A 38 27.31 -3.87 -25.03
CA ARG A 38 28.11 -5.07 -24.75
C ARG A 38 28.33 -5.23 -23.24
N SER A 39 28.71 -6.41 -22.84
CA SER A 39 29.01 -6.68 -21.43
C SER A 39 30.11 -5.80 -20.88
N VAL A 40 29.88 -5.21 -19.71
CA VAL A 40 30.79 -4.27 -19.04
C VAL A 40 30.74 -4.44 -17.52
N ARG A 41 31.84 -4.01 -16.88
CA ARG A 41 31.89 -3.75 -15.44
C ARG A 41 31.93 -2.23 -15.22
N VAL A 42 31.16 -1.74 -14.28
CA VAL A 42 31.18 -0.33 -13.88
C VAL A 42 32.23 -0.12 -12.80
N ALA A 43 33.03 0.96 -12.90
CA ALA A 43 33.98 1.31 -11.85
C ALA A 43 33.26 1.59 -10.51
N PRO A 44 33.64 0.94 -9.37
CA PRO A 44 32.89 0.99 -8.12
C PRO A 44 33.07 2.30 -7.38
N LYS A 45 32.27 3.31 -7.73
CA LYS A 45 32.23 4.63 -7.06
C LYS A 45 30.79 5.18 -7.05
N THR A 46 30.60 6.31 -6.39
CA THR A 46 29.32 7.03 -6.43
C THR A 46 29.31 8.01 -7.60
N TYR A 47 28.35 7.83 -8.49
CA TYR A 47 28.08 8.71 -9.63
C TYR A 47 26.85 9.56 -9.29
N ARG A 48 27.03 10.89 -9.20
CA ARG A 48 25.95 11.85 -9.03
C ARG A 48 25.50 12.36 -10.40
N LEU A 49 24.47 11.75 -10.95
CA LEU A 49 24.01 11.98 -12.31
C LEU A 49 22.49 12.28 -12.27
N ALA A 50 22.13 13.55 -12.39
CA ALA A 50 20.72 13.92 -12.48
C ALA A 50 20.10 13.35 -13.76
N ALA A 51 18.87 12.83 -13.67
CA ALA A 51 18.12 12.38 -14.82
C ALA A 51 17.36 13.55 -15.46
N PRO A 52 17.09 13.50 -16.79
CA PRO A 52 16.05 14.32 -17.41
C PRO A 52 14.71 14.10 -16.71
N THR A 53 13.85 15.11 -16.65
CA THR A 53 12.53 15.02 -16.03
C THR A 53 11.56 14.11 -16.77
N SER A 54 11.75 13.98 -18.10
CA SER A 54 10.95 13.06 -18.92
C SER A 54 11.21 11.59 -18.54
N LEU A 55 10.16 10.80 -18.46
CA LEU A 55 10.23 9.36 -18.24
C LEU A 55 10.55 8.55 -19.50
N ASP A 56 10.61 9.20 -20.67
CA ASP A 56 10.99 8.60 -21.95
C ASP A 56 12.50 8.57 -22.17
N SER A 57 13.27 9.23 -21.33
CA SER A 57 14.72 9.26 -21.37
C SER A 57 15.32 8.74 -20.07
N ALA A 58 16.58 8.30 -20.12
CA ALA A 58 17.28 7.79 -18.95
C ALA A 58 18.72 8.27 -18.90
N VAL A 59 19.31 8.24 -17.70
CA VAL A 59 20.75 8.56 -17.54
C VAL A 59 21.61 7.56 -18.30
N ILE A 60 21.23 6.27 -18.27
CA ILE A 60 21.95 5.18 -18.92
C ILE A 60 20.96 4.32 -19.70
N VAL A 61 21.33 3.90 -20.90
CA VAL A 61 20.55 2.99 -21.73
C VAL A 61 21.33 1.71 -21.98
N VAL A 62 20.70 0.56 -21.81
CA VAL A 62 21.26 -0.76 -22.12
C VAL A 62 20.48 -1.35 -23.29
N ARG A 63 21.21 -1.81 -24.34
CA ARG A 63 20.64 -2.40 -25.56
C ARG A 63 21.48 -3.58 -26.03
N GLY A 64 20.83 -4.51 -26.70
CA GLY A 64 21.50 -5.65 -27.36
C GLY A 64 21.24 -6.99 -26.66
N ASP A 65 21.71 -8.05 -27.30
CA ASP A 65 21.57 -9.42 -26.82
C ASP A 65 22.78 -9.82 -25.97
N ASP A 66 22.56 -10.69 -24.97
CA ASP A 66 23.59 -11.29 -24.09
C ASP A 66 24.46 -10.25 -23.36
N VAL A 67 23.88 -9.07 -23.05
CA VAL A 67 24.56 -7.96 -22.38
C VAL A 67 24.48 -8.11 -20.87
N THR A 68 25.62 -8.14 -20.20
CA THR A 68 25.72 -8.07 -18.74
C THR A 68 26.34 -6.75 -18.30
N VAL A 69 25.64 -5.99 -17.49
CA VAL A 69 26.14 -4.76 -16.83
C VAL A 69 26.34 -5.09 -15.35
N ASP A 70 27.58 -5.27 -14.94
CA ASP A 70 27.94 -5.49 -13.55
C ASP A 70 28.40 -4.19 -12.90
N PHE A 71 27.60 -3.67 -11.99
CA PHE A 71 27.90 -2.41 -11.31
C PHE A 71 28.96 -2.56 -10.21
N GLY A 72 29.28 -3.79 -9.77
CA GLY A 72 30.30 -4.01 -8.74
C GLY A 72 30.10 -3.24 -7.45
N GLY A 73 28.86 -2.89 -7.12
CA GLY A 73 28.52 -2.05 -5.97
C GLY A 73 28.59 -0.54 -6.24
N ALA A 74 28.78 -0.10 -7.48
CA ALA A 74 28.69 1.32 -7.84
C ALA A 74 27.30 1.88 -7.52
N THR A 75 27.28 3.15 -7.09
CA THR A 75 26.06 3.86 -6.74
C THR A 75 25.73 4.92 -7.79
N LEU A 76 24.49 4.89 -8.33
CA LEU A 76 23.88 6.02 -9.03
C LEU A 76 23.03 6.81 -8.04
N ASP A 77 23.27 8.11 -7.95
CA ASP A 77 22.59 9.03 -7.03
C ASP A 77 22.04 10.21 -7.85
N GLY A 78 20.71 10.27 -7.98
CA GLY A 78 20.03 11.25 -8.84
C GLY A 78 19.58 12.51 -8.13
N ALA A 79 19.41 12.47 -6.81
CA ALA A 79 18.92 13.59 -6.03
C ALA A 79 20.06 14.38 -5.38
N PRO A 80 19.86 15.70 -5.14
CA PRO A 80 20.76 16.51 -4.32
C PRO A 80 20.90 15.96 -2.89
N ARG A 81 22.03 16.19 -2.25
CA ARG A 81 22.24 15.79 -0.86
C ARG A 81 21.22 16.48 0.06
N GLY A 82 20.56 15.70 0.89
CA GLY A 82 19.58 16.20 1.86
C GLY A 82 18.29 16.70 1.23
N ALA A 83 18.05 16.38 -0.04
CA ALA A 83 16.77 16.62 -0.68
C ALA A 83 15.68 15.73 -0.09
N ASP A 84 14.44 16.21 -0.13
CA ASP A 84 13.27 15.44 0.27
C ASP A 84 13.05 14.25 -0.69
N PRO A 85 12.38 13.19 -0.26
CA PRO A 85 12.15 12.01 -1.08
C PRO A 85 11.40 12.26 -2.40
N ASP A 86 10.66 13.35 -2.52
CA ASP A 86 9.92 13.75 -3.72
C ASP A 86 10.78 14.51 -4.77
N ALA A 87 12.01 14.85 -4.42
CA ALA A 87 12.92 15.54 -5.35
C ALA A 87 13.49 14.62 -6.45
N GLY A 88 13.32 13.29 -6.34
CA GLY A 88 13.78 12.34 -7.34
C GLY A 88 13.04 12.51 -8.67
N ALA A 89 13.77 12.57 -9.78
CA ALA A 89 13.20 12.77 -11.11
C ALA A 89 13.73 11.76 -12.13
N GLY A 90 12.98 11.54 -13.20
CA GLY A 90 13.37 10.79 -14.39
C GLY A 90 13.71 9.31 -14.11
N VAL A 91 14.41 8.71 -15.07
CA VAL A 91 14.81 7.29 -15.07
C VAL A 91 16.32 7.16 -14.98
N ALA A 92 16.82 6.32 -14.08
CA ALA A 92 18.25 6.07 -13.98
C ALA A 92 18.75 5.14 -15.09
N ILE A 93 18.17 3.95 -15.21
CA ILE A 93 18.60 2.91 -16.17
C ILE A 93 17.40 2.50 -17.03
N ARG A 94 17.55 2.56 -18.35
CA ARG A 94 16.57 2.02 -19.29
C ARG A 94 17.17 0.84 -20.07
N ILE A 95 16.40 -0.24 -20.18
CA ILE A 95 16.73 -1.44 -20.94
C ILE A 95 15.75 -1.50 -22.10
N ASP A 96 16.25 -1.37 -23.31
CA ASP A 96 15.44 -1.33 -24.53
C ASP A 96 15.61 -2.63 -25.34
N GLY A 97 14.62 -3.53 -25.26
CA GLY A 97 14.62 -4.79 -26.00
C GLY A 97 15.76 -5.73 -25.56
N GLY A 98 16.21 -6.55 -26.50
CA GLY A 98 17.30 -7.51 -26.31
C GLY A 98 16.88 -8.85 -25.67
N ARG A 99 17.81 -9.80 -25.75
CA ARG A 99 17.70 -11.12 -25.12
C ARG A 99 18.79 -11.31 -24.08
N ASN A 100 18.47 -12.00 -22.98
CA ASN A 100 19.43 -12.35 -21.93
C ASN A 100 20.18 -11.12 -21.37
N VAL A 101 19.49 -10.01 -21.16
CA VAL A 101 20.07 -8.78 -20.60
C VAL A 101 20.12 -8.91 -19.09
N ARG A 102 21.31 -8.66 -18.51
CA ARG A 102 21.53 -8.76 -17.06
C ARG A 102 22.06 -7.46 -16.49
N VAL A 103 21.41 -6.97 -15.41
CA VAL A 103 21.89 -5.86 -14.56
C VAL A 103 22.06 -6.39 -13.14
N ARG A 104 23.25 -6.22 -12.58
CA ARG A 104 23.53 -6.73 -11.23
C ARG A 104 24.44 -5.83 -10.40
N ASN A 105 24.35 -6.00 -9.06
CA ASN A 105 25.18 -5.32 -8.07
C ASN A 105 25.13 -3.78 -8.15
N ALA A 106 24.03 -3.21 -8.65
CA ALA A 106 23.84 -1.77 -8.72
C ALA A 106 23.21 -1.23 -7.43
N ARG A 107 23.59 0.00 -7.05
CA ARG A 107 22.85 0.81 -6.09
C ARG A 107 22.28 2.03 -6.81
N VAL A 108 20.95 2.17 -6.82
CA VAL A 108 20.28 3.24 -7.57
C VAL A 108 19.27 3.94 -6.67
N ARG A 109 19.45 5.23 -6.43
CA ARG A 109 18.58 6.00 -5.53
C ARG A 109 18.38 7.44 -6.01
N GLY A 110 17.32 8.08 -5.52
CA GLY A 110 17.04 9.49 -5.82
C GLY A 110 16.52 9.74 -7.22
N TYR A 111 16.00 8.73 -7.90
CA TYR A 111 15.31 8.85 -9.20
C TYR A 111 13.82 8.61 -9.05
N LYS A 112 13.00 9.05 -10.00
CA LYS A 112 11.58 8.69 -10.00
C LYS A 112 11.40 7.20 -10.31
N VAL A 113 12.19 6.67 -11.24
CA VAL A 113 12.25 5.23 -11.54
C VAL A 113 13.70 4.78 -11.61
N ALA A 114 14.09 3.74 -10.87
CA ALA A 114 15.46 3.28 -10.91
C ALA A 114 15.75 2.47 -12.19
N ILE A 115 14.89 1.52 -12.56
CA ILE A 115 15.04 0.71 -13.76
C ILE A 115 13.72 0.66 -14.54
N VAL A 116 13.76 0.99 -15.83
CA VAL A 116 12.68 0.72 -16.80
C VAL A 116 13.20 -0.31 -17.80
N ALA A 117 12.53 -1.45 -17.96
CA ALA A 117 12.83 -2.43 -19.01
C ALA A 117 11.62 -2.59 -19.92
N ARG A 118 11.84 -2.58 -21.25
CA ARG A 118 10.78 -2.71 -22.24
C ARG A 118 11.16 -3.72 -23.32
N GLY A 119 10.23 -4.65 -23.58
CA GLY A 119 10.34 -5.61 -24.70
C GLY A 119 11.50 -6.60 -24.59
N THR A 120 12.02 -6.87 -23.39
CA THR A 120 13.19 -7.72 -23.16
C THR A 120 12.76 -9.17 -22.98
N ARG A 121 13.55 -10.11 -23.52
CA ARG A 121 13.39 -11.56 -23.31
C ARG A 121 14.53 -12.10 -22.46
N GLY A 122 14.20 -12.82 -21.39
CA GLY A 122 15.19 -13.36 -20.47
C GLY A 122 15.90 -12.28 -19.65
N LEU A 123 15.16 -11.30 -19.14
CA LEU A 123 15.70 -10.24 -18.28
C LEU A 123 16.20 -10.80 -16.96
N SER A 124 17.38 -10.34 -16.51
CA SER A 124 17.96 -10.74 -15.22
C SER A 124 18.31 -9.49 -14.40
N LEU A 125 17.56 -9.24 -13.29
CA LEU A 125 17.88 -8.22 -12.29
C LEU A 125 18.31 -8.93 -11.02
N VAL A 126 19.59 -8.82 -10.65
CA VAL A 126 20.17 -9.66 -9.60
C VAL A 126 20.98 -8.84 -8.61
N ASP A 127 20.68 -9.00 -7.32
CA ASP A 127 21.44 -8.43 -6.21
C ASP A 127 21.63 -6.91 -6.32
N ASN A 128 20.59 -6.18 -6.77
CA ASN A 128 20.59 -4.73 -6.87
C ASN A 128 19.90 -4.11 -5.63
N ASP A 129 20.41 -2.95 -5.20
CA ASP A 129 19.75 -2.09 -4.23
C ASP A 129 19.12 -0.91 -4.97
N LEU A 130 17.80 -0.96 -5.11
CA LEU A 130 16.96 0.03 -5.79
C LEU A 130 16.10 0.82 -4.78
N SER A 131 16.56 0.88 -3.54
CA SER A 131 15.86 1.55 -2.44
C SER A 131 16.02 3.07 -2.48
N ASP A 132 15.20 3.77 -1.68
CA ASP A 132 15.28 5.22 -1.50
C ASP A 132 15.13 6.03 -2.80
N ASN A 133 14.29 5.55 -3.70
CA ASN A 133 13.86 6.27 -4.87
C ASN A 133 12.62 7.13 -4.55
N TRP A 134 12.15 7.88 -5.52
CA TRP A 134 11.09 8.87 -5.37
C TRP A 134 9.86 8.32 -4.64
N LYS A 135 9.27 9.17 -3.80
CA LYS A 135 7.93 9.02 -3.26
C LYS A 135 7.35 10.41 -2.95
N PRO A 136 6.05 10.63 -3.18
CA PRO A 136 5.42 11.89 -2.85
C PRO A 136 5.19 12.00 -1.36
N ARG A 137 5.10 13.23 -0.89
CA ARG A 137 4.65 13.52 0.46
C ARG A 137 3.17 13.24 0.60
N LEU A 138 2.75 12.73 1.76
CA LEU A 138 1.36 12.42 2.08
C LEU A 138 0.65 13.59 2.74
N PHE A 139 -0.63 13.69 2.48
CA PHE A 139 -1.54 14.65 3.11
C PHE A 139 -2.40 14.01 4.22
N SER A 140 -2.40 12.70 4.32
CA SER A 140 -3.09 11.96 5.38
C SER A 140 -2.56 12.32 6.76
N LEU A 141 -3.47 12.32 7.75
CA LEU A 141 -3.21 12.60 9.15
C LEU A 141 -3.41 11.34 10.00
N ILE A 142 -3.00 11.40 11.26
CA ILE A 142 -3.30 10.34 12.23
C ILE A 142 -4.80 10.13 12.39
N GLU A 143 -5.59 11.19 12.30
CA GLU A 143 -7.03 11.18 12.51
C GLU A 143 -7.79 10.59 11.33
N HIS A 144 -7.34 10.85 10.13
CA HIS A 144 -7.99 10.41 8.89
C HIS A 144 -7.02 10.37 7.70
N GLU A 145 -7.37 9.57 6.71
CA GLU A 145 -6.70 9.53 5.41
C GLU A 145 -7.22 10.67 4.52
N SER A 146 -6.32 11.34 3.80
CA SER A 146 -6.70 12.29 2.75
C SER A 146 -6.96 11.59 1.43
N LEU A 147 -8.01 11.99 0.72
CA LEU A 147 -8.35 11.42 -0.60
C LEU A 147 -7.29 11.76 -1.66
N VAL A 148 -6.54 12.86 -1.50
CA VAL A 148 -5.39 13.19 -2.39
C VAL A 148 -4.35 12.05 -2.43
N ASP A 149 -4.23 11.31 -1.36
CA ASP A 149 -3.28 10.22 -1.27
C ASP A 149 -3.76 8.92 -1.91
N TRP A 150 -5.01 8.86 -2.34
CA TRP A 150 -5.58 7.65 -2.93
C TRP A 150 -4.89 7.32 -4.25
N LEU A 151 -4.51 6.07 -4.40
CA LEU A 151 -3.89 5.55 -5.61
C LEU A 151 -4.98 5.03 -6.55
N SER A 152 -5.03 5.56 -7.75
CA SER A 152 -5.89 5.04 -8.80
C SER A 152 -5.04 4.27 -9.82
N PHE A 153 -5.00 2.94 -9.67
CA PHE A 153 -4.28 2.05 -10.57
C PHE A 153 -5.20 1.40 -11.62
N HIS A 154 -6.38 1.95 -11.86
CA HIS A 154 -7.42 1.32 -12.68
C HIS A 154 -7.04 1.15 -14.15
N HIS A 155 -6.17 1.98 -14.68
CA HIS A 155 -5.75 1.95 -16.08
C HIS A 155 -4.24 1.95 -16.22
N ASN A 156 -3.73 1.17 -17.16
CA ASN A 156 -2.31 1.16 -17.52
C ASN A 156 -2.05 0.74 -18.98
N GLU A 157 -2.97 1.04 -19.87
CA GLU A 157 -2.82 0.76 -21.30
C GLU A 157 -1.68 1.53 -21.95
N LYS A 158 -1.42 2.76 -21.46
CA LYS A 158 -0.40 3.69 -21.95
C LYS A 158 0.71 3.94 -20.94
N ASP A 159 0.97 2.96 -20.06
CA ASP A 159 1.96 3.08 -18.99
C ASP A 159 1.65 4.18 -17.96
N GLU A 160 0.37 4.42 -17.66
CA GLU A 160 -0.08 5.41 -16.70
C GLU A 160 0.53 5.19 -15.30
N TRP A 161 0.81 3.95 -14.92
CA TRP A 161 1.44 3.61 -13.65
C TRP A 161 2.86 4.16 -13.52
N LEU A 162 3.54 4.43 -14.63
CA LEU A 162 4.91 4.97 -14.60
C LEU A 162 4.99 6.33 -13.89
N ARG A 163 3.88 7.11 -13.94
CA ARG A 163 3.77 8.40 -13.23
C ARG A 163 3.94 8.29 -11.72
N PHE A 164 3.59 7.12 -11.15
CA PHE A 164 3.72 6.86 -9.72
C PHE A 164 5.14 6.44 -9.30
N GLY A 165 6.10 6.36 -10.23
CA GLY A 165 7.45 5.91 -9.93
C GLY A 165 7.54 4.44 -9.49
N ALA A 166 8.72 3.85 -9.57
CA ALA A 166 9.00 2.49 -9.14
C ALA A 166 10.49 2.24 -8.94
N ALA A 167 10.85 1.24 -8.15
CA ALA A 167 12.21 0.69 -8.16
C ALA A 167 12.50 -0.01 -9.49
N ALA A 168 11.56 -0.82 -10.00
CA ALA A 168 11.65 -1.40 -11.34
C ALA A 168 10.28 -1.39 -12.03
N TYR A 169 10.24 -0.93 -13.28
CA TYR A 169 9.06 -0.96 -14.15
C TYR A 169 9.37 -1.82 -15.37
N LEU A 170 8.69 -2.96 -15.49
CA LEU A 170 8.96 -4.00 -16.48
C LEU A 170 7.76 -4.11 -17.43
N ALA A 171 7.90 -3.63 -18.66
CA ALA A 171 6.84 -3.64 -19.66
C ALA A 171 7.18 -4.56 -20.83
N ASP A 172 6.24 -5.44 -21.19
CA ASP A 172 6.38 -6.38 -22.31
C ASP A 172 7.63 -7.29 -22.18
N VAL A 173 7.99 -7.68 -20.95
CA VAL A 173 9.12 -8.55 -20.64
C VAL A 173 8.68 -10.01 -20.61
N ARG A 174 9.44 -10.90 -21.25
CA ARG A 174 9.12 -12.33 -21.28
C ARG A 174 10.26 -13.18 -20.77
N GLY A 175 9.98 -13.92 -19.69
CA GLY A 175 10.93 -14.80 -19.04
C GLY A 175 12.11 -14.08 -18.41
N GLY A 176 12.83 -14.79 -17.56
CA GLY A 176 13.97 -14.26 -16.86
C GLY A 176 13.85 -14.37 -15.34
N GLU A 177 14.72 -13.65 -14.63
CA GLU A 177 14.80 -13.76 -13.18
C GLU A 177 15.00 -12.39 -12.50
N ILE A 178 14.26 -12.16 -11.45
CA ILE A 178 14.36 -10.99 -10.59
C ILE A 178 14.63 -11.51 -9.18
N ARG A 179 15.87 -11.43 -8.70
CA ARG A 179 16.21 -12.04 -7.41
C ARG A 179 17.23 -11.26 -6.60
N GLY A 180 17.13 -11.38 -5.27
CA GLY A 180 18.07 -10.77 -4.34
C GLY A 180 18.07 -9.24 -4.37
N ASN A 181 17.05 -8.62 -4.94
CA ASN A 181 16.99 -7.16 -5.03
C ASN A 181 16.34 -6.56 -3.78
N HIS A 182 16.83 -5.39 -3.39
CA HIS A 182 16.22 -4.52 -2.39
C HIS A 182 15.51 -3.37 -3.09
N ALA A 183 14.21 -3.20 -2.85
CA ALA A 183 13.37 -2.15 -3.44
C ALA A 183 12.49 -1.55 -2.33
N GLN A 184 13.08 -0.77 -1.46
CA GLN A 184 12.47 -0.31 -0.21
C GLN A 184 12.39 1.21 -0.13
N ARG A 185 11.44 1.70 0.67
CA ARG A 185 11.31 3.12 1.03
C ARG A 185 11.13 4.07 -0.17
N GLY A 186 10.63 3.54 -1.29
CA GLY A 186 10.18 4.30 -2.44
C GLY A 186 8.66 4.47 -2.47
N MET A 187 8.14 4.87 -3.64
CA MET A 187 6.71 4.86 -3.89
C MET A 187 6.22 3.44 -4.20
N ASN A 188 6.77 2.81 -5.22
CA ASN A 188 6.44 1.44 -5.61
C ASN A 188 7.71 0.60 -5.76
N GLY A 189 7.59 -0.70 -5.51
CA GLY A 189 8.66 -1.66 -5.66
C GLY A 189 8.83 -2.12 -7.12
N ILE A 190 8.34 -3.30 -7.46
CA ILE A 190 8.53 -3.94 -8.78
C ILE A 190 7.18 -4.06 -9.49
N LEU A 191 7.02 -3.38 -10.61
CA LEU A 191 5.80 -3.34 -11.40
C LEU A 191 5.99 -4.10 -12.73
N LEU A 192 5.09 -5.06 -12.99
CA LEU A 192 5.04 -5.89 -14.19
C LEU A 192 3.83 -5.46 -15.03
N VAL A 193 4.07 -5.11 -16.28
CA VAL A 193 3.02 -4.68 -17.22
C VAL A 193 3.13 -5.51 -18.48
N ARG A 194 2.12 -6.30 -18.80
CA ARG A 194 2.15 -7.24 -19.92
C ARG A 194 3.43 -8.09 -19.94
N SER A 195 3.85 -8.55 -18.74
CA SER A 195 5.12 -9.23 -18.53
C SER A 195 4.91 -10.63 -17.97
N ASP A 196 5.39 -11.64 -18.69
CA ASP A 196 5.01 -13.02 -18.46
C ASP A 196 6.20 -13.93 -18.20
N SER A 197 5.96 -15.05 -17.50
CA SER A 197 6.91 -16.16 -17.30
C SER A 197 8.19 -15.76 -16.54
N LEU A 198 8.11 -14.74 -15.69
CA LEU A 198 9.21 -14.30 -14.84
C LEU A 198 9.28 -15.13 -13.55
N ARG A 199 10.49 -15.38 -13.07
CA ARG A 199 10.74 -15.94 -11.75
C ARG A 199 11.25 -14.83 -10.83
N ILE A 200 10.53 -14.57 -9.75
CA ILE A 200 10.75 -13.43 -8.84
C ILE A 200 10.89 -13.98 -7.42
N TRP A 201 12.12 -14.01 -6.89
CA TRP A 201 12.34 -14.63 -5.58
C TRP A 201 13.45 -13.97 -4.76
N ASN A 202 13.37 -14.14 -3.44
CA ASN A 202 14.33 -13.60 -2.47
C ASN A 202 14.55 -12.09 -2.61
N ASN A 203 13.54 -11.34 -3.01
CA ASN A 203 13.59 -9.88 -3.02
C ASN A 203 13.02 -9.31 -1.71
N VAL A 204 13.52 -8.15 -1.33
CA VAL A 204 12.99 -7.36 -0.21
C VAL A 204 12.35 -6.09 -0.77
N VAL A 205 11.02 -6.08 -0.81
CA VAL A 205 10.22 -5.04 -1.47
C VAL A 205 9.26 -4.43 -0.43
N SER A 206 9.82 -3.92 0.67
CA SER A 206 9.08 -3.51 1.87
C SER A 206 9.15 -2.01 2.10
N PHE A 207 8.23 -1.48 2.92
CA PHE A 207 8.20 -0.07 3.31
C PHE A 207 8.02 0.93 2.16
N ASN A 208 7.36 0.53 1.07
CA ASN A 208 7.00 1.44 0.01
C ASN A 208 5.69 2.16 0.34
N SER A 209 5.58 3.41 -0.12
CA SER A 209 4.40 4.25 0.15
C SER A 209 3.22 3.93 -0.78
N GLY A 210 3.26 2.86 -1.52
CA GLY A 210 2.22 2.39 -2.43
C GLY A 210 2.24 0.87 -2.54
N ILE A 211 2.75 0.36 -3.64
CA ILE A 211 2.69 -1.07 -4.01
C ILE A 211 4.04 -1.74 -3.83
N GLY A 212 4.06 -2.95 -3.27
CA GLY A 212 5.23 -3.81 -3.28
C GLY A 212 5.46 -4.42 -4.67
N PHE A 213 4.63 -5.37 -5.06
CA PHE A 213 4.58 -5.92 -6.41
C PHE A 213 3.29 -5.52 -7.10
N GLY A 214 3.35 -5.08 -8.35
CA GLY A 214 2.18 -4.79 -9.17
C GLY A 214 2.18 -5.59 -10.46
N LEU A 215 1.06 -6.21 -10.81
CA LEU A 215 0.85 -6.96 -12.03
C LEU A 215 -0.33 -6.36 -12.80
N TYR A 216 -0.09 -5.98 -14.04
CA TYR A 216 -1.10 -5.53 -14.98
C TYR A 216 -1.02 -6.35 -16.27
N ARG A 217 -2.05 -7.15 -16.55
CA ARG A 217 -2.06 -8.11 -17.70
C ARG A 217 -0.79 -8.97 -17.77
N SER A 218 -0.33 -9.45 -16.60
CA SER A 218 0.93 -10.19 -16.45
C SER A 218 0.65 -11.58 -15.91
N SER A 219 0.99 -12.59 -16.69
CA SER A 219 0.57 -13.98 -16.46
C SER A 219 1.75 -14.95 -16.38
N ASP A 220 1.47 -16.15 -15.85
CA ASP A 220 2.43 -17.25 -15.81
C ASP A 220 3.74 -16.93 -15.02
N ASN A 221 3.69 -15.95 -14.10
CA ASN A 221 4.82 -15.58 -13.27
C ASN A 221 4.88 -16.42 -11.99
N THR A 222 6.08 -16.61 -11.46
CA THR A 222 6.31 -17.21 -10.14
C THR A 222 6.91 -16.19 -9.20
N ILE A 223 6.19 -15.85 -8.13
CA ILE A 223 6.59 -14.89 -7.09
C ILE A 223 6.73 -15.66 -5.77
N ALA A 224 7.97 -15.90 -5.31
CA ALA A 224 8.16 -16.77 -4.16
C ALA A 224 9.29 -16.31 -3.24
N HIS A 225 9.15 -16.60 -1.93
CA HIS A 225 10.15 -16.30 -0.92
C HIS A 225 10.57 -14.82 -0.86
N ASN A 226 9.66 -13.89 -1.17
CA ASN A 226 9.92 -12.46 -1.08
C ASN A 226 9.38 -11.89 0.22
N HIS A 227 10.00 -10.81 0.69
CA HIS A 227 9.46 -9.91 1.70
C HIS A 227 8.82 -8.72 1.01
N ALA A 228 7.50 -8.55 1.13
CA ALA A 228 6.76 -7.39 0.65
C ALA A 228 5.89 -6.83 1.81
N ASP A 229 6.55 -6.52 2.91
CA ASP A 229 5.89 -6.12 4.15
C ASP A 229 5.82 -4.59 4.27
N TYR A 230 4.81 -4.08 4.99
CA TYR A 230 4.67 -2.65 5.25
C TYR A 230 4.57 -1.77 3.99
N ASN A 231 4.02 -2.27 2.90
CA ASN A 231 3.67 -1.44 1.74
C ASN A 231 2.30 -0.82 1.99
N VAL A 232 2.28 0.35 2.60
CA VAL A 232 1.05 0.98 3.09
C VAL A 232 1.09 2.50 2.97
N ARG A 233 -0.07 3.09 2.68
CA ARG A 233 -0.24 4.52 2.46
C ARG A 233 -1.50 5.01 3.16
N GLY A 234 -1.46 6.19 3.75
CA GLY A 234 -2.64 6.85 4.27
C GLY A 234 -3.37 6.16 5.43
N TYR A 235 -2.81 5.12 6.01
CA TYR A 235 -3.48 4.35 7.06
C TYR A 235 -3.76 5.18 8.31
N SER A 236 -5.03 5.17 8.73
CA SER A 236 -5.52 5.79 9.94
C SER A 236 -6.27 4.77 10.82
N HIS A 237 -6.20 4.93 12.13
CA HIS A 237 -6.91 4.06 13.07
C HIS A 237 -8.38 4.42 13.28
N ARG A 238 -8.86 5.57 12.80
CA ARG A 238 -10.18 6.12 13.14
C ARG A 238 -11.12 6.29 11.97
N PHE A 239 -10.63 6.75 10.83
CA PHE A 239 -11.46 7.10 9.68
C PHE A 239 -10.83 6.59 8.39
N TYR A 240 -11.63 6.09 7.46
CA TYR A 240 -11.22 5.64 6.13
C TYR A 240 -10.00 4.69 6.09
N LYS A 241 -9.96 3.67 6.92
CA LYS A 241 -8.84 2.71 7.06
C LYS A 241 -8.67 1.77 5.86
N ARG A 242 -8.65 2.27 4.64
CA ARG A 242 -8.49 1.44 3.44
C ARG A 242 -7.06 1.29 2.95
N GLY A 243 -6.10 1.99 3.60
CA GLY A 243 -4.71 1.97 3.15
C GLY A 243 -4.50 2.62 1.79
N GLN A 244 -5.46 3.42 1.29
CA GLN A 244 -5.38 4.18 0.03
C GLN A 244 -5.05 3.31 -1.18
N ASP A 245 -5.63 2.10 -1.25
CA ASP A 245 -5.37 1.07 -2.27
C ASP A 245 -3.90 0.65 -2.40
N SER A 246 -3.09 0.86 -1.36
CA SER A 246 -1.74 0.30 -1.26
C SER A 246 -1.79 -1.19 -0.94
N ALA A 247 -0.84 -1.96 -1.45
CA ALA A 247 -0.81 -3.41 -1.26
C ALA A 247 0.60 -3.99 -1.29
N ALA A 248 0.78 -5.15 -0.64
CA ALA A 248 1.99 -5.93 -0.85
C ALA A 248 2.07 -6.49 -2.27
N LEU A 249 0.94 -7.01 -2.77
CA LEU A 249 0.77 -7.50 -4.14
C LEU A 249 -0.54 -6.97 -4.73
N LEU A 250 -0.44 -6.17 -5.79
CA LEU A 250 -1.56 -5.73 -6.61
C LEU A 250 -1.63 -6.56 -7.88
N MET A 251 -2.80 -7.09 -8.23
CA MET A 251 -3.02 -7.84 -9.47
C MET A 251 -4.26 -7.33 -10.18
N TYR A 252 -4.10 -6.74 -11.36
CA TYR A 252 -5.19 -6.17 -12.15
C TYR A 252 -5.26 -6.75 -13.55
N GLU A 253 -6.42 -6.57 -14.18
CA GLU A 253 -6.64 -6.70 -15.62
C GLU A 253 -6.13 -8.02 -16.20
N GLN A 254 -6.77 -9.12 -15.84
CA GLN A 254 -6.49 -10.43 -16.44
C GLN A 254 -5.07 -10.97 -16.20
N SER A 255 -4.46 -10.63 -15.06
CA SER A 255 -3.22 -11.26 -14.60
C SER A 255 -3.52 -12.68 -14.13
N CYS A 256 -3.24 -13.67 -14.95
CA CYS A 256 -3.71 -15.05 -14.77
C CYS A 256 -2.58 -16.07 -14.59
N ARG A 257 -2.89 -17.21 -13.99
CA ARG A 257 -2.00 -18.38 -13.86
C ARG A 257 -0.66 -18.08 -13.18
N ASN A 258 -0.64 -17.09 -12.31
CA ASN A 258 0.54 -16.78 -11.51
C ASN A 258 0.61 -17.72 -10.30
N VAL A 259 1.81 -18.05 -9.89
CA VAL A 259 2.11 -18.79 -8.65
C VAL A 259 2.73 -17.84 -7.64
N VAL A 260 2.02 -17.58 -6.55
CA VAL A 260 2.48 -16.72 -5.44
C VAL A 260 2.65 -17.61 -4.21
N ALA A 261 3.90 -17.87 -3.80
CA ALA A 261 4.14 -18.89 -2.78
C ALA A 261 5.21 -18.51 -1.75
N TRP A 262 4.92 -18.81 -0.49
CA TRP A 262 5.86 -18.67 0.65
C TRP A 262 6.41 -17.26 0.84
N ASN A 263 5.67 -16.23 0.47
CA ASN A 263 6.07 -14.85 0.68
C ASN A 263 5.59 -14.35 2.05
N SER A 264 6.31 -13.36 2.59
CA SER A 264 5.84 -12.50 3.67
C SER A 264 5.25 -11.23 3.05
N MET A 265 3.95 -10.98 3.24
CA MET A 265 3.20 -9.87 2.68
C MET A 265 2.35 -9.21 3.77
N THR A 266 2.99 -8.93 4.91
CA THR A 266 2.30 -8.49 6.13
C THR A 266 2.25 -6.98 6.28
N HIS A 267 1.32 -6.45 7.10
CA HIS A 267 1.25 -5.04 7.50
C HIS A 267 1.14 -4.05 6.32
N SER A 268 0.76 -4.51 5.14
CA SER A 268 0.53 -3.68 3.96
C SER A 268 -0.92 -3.19 3.94
N GLY A 269 -1.26 -2.23 3.12
CA GLY A 269 -2.63 -1.73 2.99
C GLY A 269 -3.62 -2.87 2.78
N ASP A 270 -3.41 -3.63 1.71
CA ASP A 270 -3.87 -5.01 1.56
C ASP A 270 -2.66 -5.94 1.44
N GLY A 271 -2.78 -7.18 1.93
CA GLY A 271 -1.75 -8.19 1.68
C GLY A 271 -1.75 -8.61 0.21
N LEU A 272 -2.92 -8.96 -0.32
CA LEU A 272 -3.22 -9.14 -1.74
C LEU A 272 -4.38 -8.23 -2.11
N PHE A 273 -4.25 -7.47 -3.19
CA PHE A 273 -5.32 -6.73 -3.84
C PHE A 273 -5.46 -7.21 -5.30
N LEU A 274 -6.42 -8.12 -5.53
CA LEU A 274 -6.70 -8.68 -6.85
C LEU A 274 -8.07 -8.20 -7.32
N TRP A 275 -8.07 -7.39 -8.37
CA TRP A 275 -9.28 -6.91 -9.02
C TRP A 275 -9.27 -7.29 -10.51
N ALA A 276 -10.39 -7.83 -10.97
CA ALA A 276 -10.51 -8.28 -12.37
C ALA A 276 -10.28 -7.18 -13.41
N GLY A 277 -10.42 -5.94 -13.03
CA GLY A 277 -10.17 -4.79 -13.86
C GLY A 277 -11.38 -4.22 -14.57
N GLN A 278 -11.24 -3.05 -15.15
CA GLN A 278 -12.32 -2.31 -15.78
C GLN A 278 -12.94 -3.06 -16.95
N SER A 279 -12.11 -3.75 -17.75
CA SER A 279 -12.60 -4.54 -18.87
C SER A 279 -13.59 -5.64 -18.46
N THR A 280 -13.35 -6.29 -17.31
CA THR A 280 -14.27 -7.29 -16.75
C THR A 280 -15.53 -6.64 -16.19
N MET A 281 -15.40 -5.46 -15.56
CA MET A 281 -16.55 -4.70 -15.06
C MET A 281 -17.49 -4.28 -16.20
N ASP A 282 -16.96 -3.91 -17.35
CA ASP A 282 -17.75 -3.45 -18.50
C ASP A 282 -18.43 -4.60 -19.25
N THR A 283 -17.76 -5.73 -19.40
CA THR A 283 -18.19 -6.82 -20.28
C THR A 283 -18.72 -8.05 -19.56
N GLY A 284 -18.43 -8.24 -18.29
CA GLY A 284 -18.68 -9.47 -17.54
C GLY A 284 -17.74 -10.62 -17.90
N GLU A 285 -16.78 -10.41 -18.79
CA GLU A 285 -15.81 -11.40 -19.23
C GLU A 285 -14.39 -11.11 -18.74
N GLY A 286 -13.54 -12.12 -18.68
CA GLY A 286 -12.16 -11.99 -18.23
C GLY A 286 -11.99 -12.38 -16.76
N GLY A 287 -11.38 -11.52 -15.98
CA GLY A 287 -10.99 -11.77 -14.60
C GLY A 287 -9.51 -12.09 -14.44
N ALA A 288 -8.95 -11.89 -13.26
CA ALA A 288 -7.61 -12.32 -12.90
C ALA A 288 -7.67 -13.75 -12.36
N ASN A 289 -7.68 -14.72 -13.26
CA ASN A 289 -8.11 -16.09 -12.97
C ASN A 289 -6.95 -17.07 -12.84
N ASP A 290 -7.26 -18.21 -12.20
CA ASP A 290 -6.41 -19.40 -12.14
C ASP A 290 -5.06 -19.17 -11.45
N ASN A 291 -4.97 -18.17 -10.57
CA ASN A 291 -3.78 -17.93 -9.77
C ASN A 291 -3.76 -18.86 -8.56
N LEU A 292 -2.58 -19.29 -8.17
CA LEU A 292 -2.33 -20.10 -6.98
C LEU A 292 -1.60 -19.27 -5.92
N PHE A 293 -2.24 -19.08 -4.78
CA PHE A 293 -1.66 -18.47 -3.58
C PHE A 293 -1.38 -19.56 -2.54
N TYR A 294 -0.12 -19.89 -2.31
CA TYR A 294 0.27 -21.04 -1.51
C TYR A 294 1.24 -20.68 -0.38
N GLY A 295 0.83 -20.91 0.87
CA GLY A 295 1.73 -20.80 2.03
C GLY A 295 2.26 -19.42 2.36
N ASN A 296 1.61 -18.35 1.87
CA ASN A 296 1.99 -16.97 2.17
C ASN A 296 1.49 -16.51 3.54
N ASP A 297 2.11 -15.48 4.10
CA ASP A 297 1.61 -14.74 5.26
C ASP A 297 1.08 -13.37 4.78
N PHE A 298 -0.25 -13.16 4.87
CA PHE A 298 -0.97 -11.93 4.50
C PHE A 298 -1.53 -11.22 5.75
N SER A 299 -0.90 -11.35 6.90
CA SER A 299 -1.44 -10.89 8.18
C SER A 299 -1.32 -9.39 8.38
N PHE A 300 -2.18 -8.83 9.23
CA PHE A 300 -2.15 -7.46 9.76
C PHE A 300 -2.39 -6.35 8.74
N ALA A 301 -2.99 -6.65 7.61
CA ALA A 301 -3.48 -5.62 6.71
C ALA A 301 -4.63 -4.83 7.39
N PRO A 302 -4.66 -3.50 7.29
CA PRO A 302 -5.75 -2.70 7.86
C PRO A 302 -7.09 -2.99 7.22
N THR A 303 -7.14 -3.37 5.95
CA THR A 303 -8.37 -3.71 5.24
C THR A 303 -8.45 -5.20 4.99
N ASN A 304 -7.89 -5.72 3.92
CA ASN A 304 -8.01 -7.12 3.54
C ASN A 304 -6.66 -7.83 3.67
N GLY A 305 -6.60 -8.95 4.35
CA GLY A 305 -5.46 -9.85 4.23
C GLY A 305 -5.29 -10.28 2.78
N MET A 306 -6.39 -10.72 2.16
CA MET A 306 -6.49 -10.99 0.73
C MET A 306 -7.78 -10.37 0.19
N GLU A 307 -7.70 -9.70 -0.94
CA GLU A 307 -8.83 -9.35 -1.79
C GLU A 307 -8.73 -10.08 -3.11
N ALA A 308 -9.80 -10.74 -3.54
CA ALA A 308 -9.85 -11.43 -4.84
C ALA A 308 -11.28 -11.38 -5.40
N THR A 309 -11.55 -10.39 -6.22
CA THR A 309 -12.90 -10.07 -6.70
C THR A 309 -13.09 -10.41 -8.17
N PHE A 310 -14.33 -10.72 -8.57
CA PHE A 310 -14.75 -10.98 -9.95
C PHE A 310 -13.90 -12.03 -10.67
N SER A 311 -13.44 -13.06 -9.95
CA SER A 311 -12.45 -14.01 -10.46
C SER A 311 -12.53 -15.37 -9.77
N ARG A 312 -11.83 -16.36 -10.33
CA ARG A 312 -11.64 -17.68 -9.73
C ARG A 312 -10.17 -17.94 -9.44
N ASN A 313 -9.86 -18.29 -8.19
CA ASN A 313 -8.48 -18.49 -7.75
C ASN A 313 -8.39 -19.59 -6.69
N THR A 314 -7.19 -20.05 -6.41
CA THR A 314 -6.92 -21.09 -5.42
C THR A 314 -6.02 -20.57 -4.31
N PHE A 315 -6.48 -20.65 -3.05
CA PHE A 315 -5.78 -20.20 -1.86
C PHE A 315 -5.51 -21.39 -0.93
N ILE A 316 -4.26 -21.76 -0.76
CA ILE A 316 -3.88 -22.96 0.02
C ILE A 316 -2.85 -22.61 1.08
N ALA A 317 -3.07 -23.07 2.31
CA ALA A 317 -2.12 -23.02 3.43
C ALA A 317 -1.58 -21.60 3.75
N ASN A 318 -2.30 -20.55 3.41
CA ASN A 318 -1.92 -19.19 3.77
C ASN A 318 -2.28 -18.88 5.23
N ARG A 319 -1.59 -17.90 5.82
CA ARG A 319 -1.88 -17.35 7.14
C ARG A 319 -2.42 -15.94 6.99
N ILE A 320 -3.50 -15.65 7.69
CA ILE A 320 -4.17 -14.35 7.69
C ILE A 320 -4.61 -14.00 9.11
N GLU A 321 -3.98 -13.01 9.72
CA GLU A 321 -4.21 -12.64 11.10
C GLU A 321 -4.47 -11.14 11.26
N GLY A 322 -5.47 -10.76 12.08
CA GLY A 322 -5.66 -9.40 12.56
C GLY A 322 -6.08 -8.38 11.51
N SER A 323 -6.71 -8.79 10.42
CA SER A 323 -7.24 -7.91 9.36
C SER A 323 -8.72 -7.58 9.56
N ASP A 324 -9.25 -6.60 8.83
CA ASP A 324 -10.69 -6.36 8.79
C ASP A 324 -11.40 -7.54 8.12
N HIS A 325 -11.00 -7.89 6.90
CA HIS A 325 -11.34 -9.15 6.27
C HIS A 325 -10.09 -10.02 6.08
N GLY A 326 -10.17 -11.28 6.45
CA GLY A 326 -9.10 -12.22 6.11
C GLY A 326 -9.05 -12.45 4.60
N LEU A 327 -10.20 -12.78 3.99
CA LEU A 327 -10.40 -12.80 2.53
C LEU A 327 -11.68 -12.02 2.19
N TRP A 328 -11.57 -11.05 1.29
CA TRP A 328 -12.67 -10.39 0.61
C TRP A 328 -12.79 -10.94 -0.81
N GLY A 329 -13.89 -11.63 -1.11
CA GLY A 329 -14.11 -12.35 -2.39
C GLY A 329 -15.37 -11.92 -3.11
N GLY A 330 -15.63 -10.60 -3.25
CA GLY A 330 -16.83 -10.11 -3.93
C GLY A 330 -16.92 -10.63 -5.36
N TYR A 331 -18.07 -11.19 -5.73
CA TYR A 331 -18.35 -11.79 -7.05
C TYR A 331 -17.36 -12.91 -7.46
N SER A 332 -16.65 -13.50 -6.50
CA SER A 332 -15.77 -14.65 -6.79
C SER A 332 -16.60 -15.88 -7.19
N PHE A 333 -16.06 -16.68 -8.09
CA PHE A 333 -16.69 -17.89 -8.57
C PHE A 333 -15.70 -19.03 -8.70
N ASP A 334 -16.16 -20.27 -8.50
CA ASP A 334 -15.34 -21.49 -8.62
C ASP A 334 -13.99 -21.43 -7.90
N SER A 335 -13.88 -20.56 -6.87
CA SER A 335 -12.65 -20.38 -6.10
C SER A 335 -12.51 -21.43 -5.02
N LYS A 336 -11.26 -21.78 -4.68
CA LYS A 336 -10.93 -22.76 -3.65
C LYS A 336 -10.13 -22.12 -2.53
N VAL A 337 -10.63 -22.20 -1.30
CA VAL A 337 -9.99 -21.71 -0.09
C VAL A 337 -9.76 -22.90 0.85
N ILE A 338 -8.55 -23.46 0.84
CA ILE A 338 -8.29 -24.77 1.44
C ILE A 338 -7.12 -24.74 2.42
N GLY A 339 -7.32 -25.21 3.65
CA GLY A 339 -6.26 -25.39 4.63
C GLY A 339 -5.57 -24.10 5.08
N ASN A 340 -6.24 -22.95 4.98
CA ASN A 340 -5.70 -21.68 5.44
C ASN A 340 -5.95 -21.47 6.94
N ASP A 341 -5.17 -20.58 7.55
CA ASP A 341 -5.21 -20.26 8.97
C ASP A 341 -5.66 -18.79 9.16
N PHE A 342 -6.92 -18.59 9.51
CA PHE A 342 -7.52 -17.29 9.79
C PHE A 342 -7.57 -17.04 11.30
N ARG A 343 -7.10 -15.87 11.78
CA ARG A 343 -7.02 -15.57 13.21
C ARG A 343 -7.35 -14.13 13.54
N GLY A 344 -8.30 -13.92 14.45
CA GLY A 344 -8.56 -12.59 15.02
C GLY A 344 -8.96 -11.53 14.01
N ASN A 345 -9.52 -11.92 12.89
CA ASN A 345 -10.06 -10.99 11.90
C ASN A 345 -11.47 -10.53 12.32
N ARG A 346 -11.92 -9.37 11.82
CA ARG A 346 -13.33 -9.02 11.99
C ARG A 346 -14.23 -10.02 11.23
N ILE A 347 -13.89 -10.34 9.99
CA ILE A 347 -14.49 -11.44 9.23
C ILE A 347 -13.35 -12.26 8.62
N GLY A 348 -13.34 -13.58 8.86
CA GLY A 348 -12.33 -14.46 8.29
C GLY A 348 -12.44 -14.53 6.76
N ILE A 349 -13.60 -14.95 6.23
CA ILE A 349 -13.92 -14.96 4.80
C ILE A 349 -15.23 -14.20 4.59
N ALA A 350 -15.21 -13.19 3.75
CA ALA A 350 -16.35 -12.36 3.36
C ALA A 350 -16.56 -12.47 1.85
N ILE A 351 -17.68 -13.04 1.39
CA ILE A 351 -18.00 -13.22 -0.03
C ILE A 351 -19.37 -12.64 -0.31
N GLU A 352 -19.39 -11.59 -1.11
CA GLU A 352 -20.56 -10.97 -1.67
C GLU A 352 -20.82 -11.54 -3.08
N HIS A 353 -22.05 -11.89 -3.39
CA HIS A 353 -22.43 -12.43 -4.72
C HIS A 353 -21.59 -13.62 -5.23
N GLY A 354 -21.09 -14.46 -4.31
CA GLY A 354 -20.20 -15.57 -4.66
C GLY A 354 -20.93 -16.78 -5.25
N GLN A 355 -20.26 -17.51 -6.14
CA GLN A 355 -20.83 -18.70 -6.77
C GLN A 355 -19.86 -19.89 -6.76
N ASN A 356 -20.37 -21.07 -6.43
CA ASN A 356 -19.66 -22.34 -6.52
C ASN A 356 -18.30 -22.37 -5.75
N ASN A 357 -18.10 -21.52 -4.78
CA ASN A 357 -16.85 -21.45 -4.05
C ASN A 357 -16.73 -22.60 -3.04
N GLU A 358 -15.54 -23.18 -2.94
CA GLU A 358 -15.21 -24.23 -1.99
C GLU A 358 -14.35 -23.68 -0.84
N ILE A 359 -14.84 -23.81 0.38
CA ILE A 359 -14.15 -23.40 1.62
C ILE A 359 -13.94 -24.66 2.46
N ALA A 360 -12.72 -25.22 2.47
CA ALA A 360 -12.48 -26.55 3.01
C ALA A 360 -11.24 -26.62 3.90
N SER A 361 -11.34 -27.38 4.99
CA SER A 361 -10.23 -27.71 5.89
C SER A 361 -9.49 -26.49 6.44
N ASN A 362 -10.12 -25.31 6.50
CA ASN A 362 -9.53 -24.11 7.08
C ASN A 362 -9.70 -24.12 8.60
N ARG A 363 -8.83 -23.39 9.26
CA ARG A 363 -8.92 -23.09 10.67
C ARG A 363 -9.27 -21.62 10.88
N PHE A 364 -10.30 -21.37 11.67
CA PHE A 364 -10.75 -20.03 12.06
C PHE A 364 -10.65 -19.90 13.57
N VAL A 365 -9.86 -18.95 14.06
CA VAL A 365 -9.60 -18.77 15.49
C VAL A 365 -9.86 -17.34 15.92
N ARG A 366 -10.83 -17.10 16.80
CA ARG A 366 -11.15 -15.75 17.34
C ARG A 366 -11.56 -14.71 16.28
N ASP A 367 -12.02 -15.12 15.11
CA ASP A 367 -12.66 -14.19 14.18
C ASP A 367 -14.05 -13.79 14.71
N SER A 368 -14.46 -12.52 14.55
CA SER A 368 -15.82 -12.17 15.00
C SER A 368 -16.89 -12.91 14.20
N THR A 369 -16.71 -13.03 12.89
CA THR A 369 -17.46 -13.93 12.03
C THR A 369 -16.45 -14.69 11.17
N ALA A 370 -16.45 -16.02 11.24
CA ALA A 370 -15.47 -16.78 10.48
C ALA A 370 -15.78 -16.77 8.97
N ILE A 371 -17.03 -17.03 8.57
CA ILE A 371 -17.46 -16.98 7.18
C ILE A 371 -18.73 -16.14 7.07
N SER A 372 -18.76 -15.18 6.15
CA SER A 372 -19.95 -14.38 5.82
C SER A 372 -20.22 -14.42 4.32
N LEU A 373 -21.42 -14.86 3.93
CA LEU A 373 -21.88 -14.98 2.54
C LEU A 373 -23.15 -14.15 2.35
N TRP A 374 -23.23 -13.34 1.30
CA TRP A 374 -24.44 -12.56 1.01
C TRP A 374 -24.57 -12.13 -0.44
N ALA A 375 -25.73 -11.62 -0.77
CA ALA A 375 -25.97 -10.82 -1.97
C ALA A 375 -26.70 -9.54 -1.59
N ASN A 376 -26.35 -8.43 -2.21
CA ASN A 376 -27.07 -7.20 -2.07
C ASN A 376 -28.31 -7.24 -2.97
N PRO A 377 -29.45 -6.69 -2.51
CA PRO A 377 -30.67 -6.62 -3.32
C PRO A 377 -30.55 -5.62 -4.47
N ILE A 378 -29.64 -4.67 -4.39
CA ILE A 378 -29.41 -3.61 -5.38
C ILE A 378 -27.94 -3.61 -5.75
N GLU A 379 -27.66 -3.81 -7.03
CA GLU A 379 -26.32 -3.67 -7.61
C GLU A 379 -26.22 -2.34 -8.35
N PRO A 380 -25.03 -1.74 -8.50
CA PRO A 380 -24.86 -0.50 -9.23
C PRO A 380 -25.37 -0.62 -10.67
N SER A 381 -26.29 0.28 -11.06
CA SER A 381 -26.98 0.21 -12.36
C SER A 381 -26.08 0.51 -13.56
N ASP A 382 -24.95 1.17 -13.33
CA ASP A 382 -23.95 1.51 -14.33
C ASP A 382 -22.95 0.36 -14.61
N TRP A 383 -22.89 -0.63 -13.73
CA TRP A 383 -22.01 -1.79 -13.94
C TRP A 383 -22.46 -2.67 -15.11
N GLY A 384 -21.53 -2.99 -16.02
CA GLY A 384 -21.77 -3.95 -17.07
C GLY A 384 -21.81 -5.40 -16.56
N TYR A 385 -21.03 -5.72 -15.53
CA TYR A 385 -20.87 -7.08 -15.00
C TYR A 385 -22.21 -7.76 -14.66
N PRO A 386 -23.12 -7.18 -13.86
CA PRO A 386 -24.43 -7.78 -13.58
C PRO A 386 -25.36 -7.86 -14.79
N LYS A 387 -25.11 -7.08 -15.84
CA LYS A 387 -25.91 -7.13 -17.08
C LYS A 387 -25.56 -8.35 -17.95
N HIS A 388 -24.37 -8.90 -17.79
CA HIS A 388 -23.83 -9.97 -18.62
C HIS A 388 -23.63 -11.29 -17.87
N ARG A 389 -23.67 -11.27 -16.52
CA ARG A 389 -23.48 -12.45 -15.69
C ARG A 389 -24.56 -12.62 -14.64
N ASP A 390 -24.83 -13.87 -14.28
CA ASP A 390 -25.58 -14.19 -13.07
C ASP A 390 -24.74 -13.83 -11.83
N THR A 391 -25.26 -12.97 -10.97
CA THR A 391 -24.59 -12.48 -9.76
C THR A 391 -25.22 -13.02 -8.47
N ARG A 392 -26.18 -13.97 -8.55
CA ARG A 392 -26.80 -14.55 -7.35
C ARG A 392 -25.77 -15.29 -6.50
N SER A 393 -25.75 -15.05 -5.19
CA SER A 393 -24.94 -15.82 -4.26
C SER A 393 -25.50 -17.24 -4.09
N ARG A 394 -24.72 -18.29 -4.46
CA ARG A 394 -25.20 -19.68 -4.44
C ARG A 394 -24.12 -20.73 -4.51
N ASN A 395 -24.53 -21.96 -4.18
CA ASN A 395 -23.75 -23.21 -4.34
C ASN A 395 -22.40 -23.21 -3.58
N ALA A 396 -22.31 -22.52 -2.45
CA ALA A 396 -21.11 -22.58 -1.62
C ALA A 396 -20.95 -23.97 -0.99
N VAL A 397 -19.74 -24.52 -1.01
CA VAL A 397 -19.39 -25.77 -0.32
C VAL A 397 -18.47 -25.43 0.85
N ILE A 398 -18.93 -25.67 2.08
CA ILE A 398 -18.21 -25.37 3.33
C ILE A 398 -18.00 -26.71 4.06
N ARG A 399 -16.80 -27.26 4.01
CA ARG A 399 -16.57 -28.60 4.54
C ARG A 399 -15.29 -28.74 5.36
N ASP A 400 -15.34 -29.59 6.36
CA ASP A 400 -14.18 -30.01 7.15
C ASP A 400 -13.41 -28.85 7.81
N ASN A 401 -14.05 -27.67 7.99
CA ASN A 401 -13.44 -26.52 8.64
C ASN A 401 -13.50 -26.64 10.16
N ARG A 402 -12.53 -26.04 10.82
CA ARG A 402 -12.47 -25.95 12.27
C ARG A 402 -12.67 -24.52 12.76
N PHE A 403 -13.77 -24.27 13.41
CA PHE A 403 -14.14 -22.98 14.00
C PHE A 403 -13.86 -22.99 15.49
N MET A 404 -13.05 -22.05 15.99
CA MET A 404 -12.60 -22.04 17.39
C MET A 404 -12.71 -20.64 17.98
N TYR A 405 -13.49 -20.49 19.04
CA TYR A 405 -13.66 -19.23 19.78
C TYR A 405 -14.18 -18.06 18.91
N ASN A 406 -14.89 -18.33 17.85
CA ASN A 406 -15.54 -17.33 17.01
C ASN A 406 -16.90 -16.94 17.62
N ARG A 407 -17.33 -15.69 17.40
CA ARG A 407 -18.71 -15.33 17.77
C ARG A 407 -19.71 -16.01 16.84
N VAL A 408 -19.46 -15.98 15.53
CA VAL A 408 -20.27 -16.66 14.53
C VAL A 408 -19.37 -17.47 13.63
N SER A 409 -19.68 -18.76 13.45
CA SER A 409 -18.94 -19.58 12.49
C SER A 409 -19.34 -19.28 11.06
N VAL A 410 -20.62 -19.37 10.72
CA VAL A 410 -21.12 -19.06 9.37
C VAL A 410 -22.32 -18.11 9.46
N ARG A 411 -22.23 -17.00 8.79
CA ARG A 411 -23.34 -16.07 8.56
C ARG A 411 -23.71 -16.06 7.08
N ALA A 412 -25.01 -16.06 6.78
CA ALA A 412 -25.47 -15.96 5.41
C ALA A 412 -26.77 -15.18 5.29
N ALA A 413 -26.89 -14.42 4.20
CA ALA A 413 -28.10 -13.72 3.80
C ALA A 413 -28.23 -13.75 2.26
N ALA A 414 -29.43 -14.02 1.75
CA ALA A 414 -29.69 -14.07 0.31
C ALA A 414 -28.71 -15.00 -0.46
N THR A 415 -28.25 -16.09 0.18
CA THR A 415 -27.37 -17.08 -0.40
C THR A 415 -28.10 -18.43 -0.46
N ARG A 416 -28.07 -19.13 -1.59
CA ARG A 416 -28.85 -20.33 -1.82
C ARG A 416 -27.98 -21.55 -2.09
N SER A 417 -28.56 -22.73 -1.87
CA SER A 417 -27.97 -24.02 -2.19
C SER A 417 -26.55 -24.22 -1.63
N ALA A 418 -26.31 -23.75 -0.40
CA ALA A 418 -25.05 -23.97 0.29
C ALA A 418 -25.04 -25.34 0.96
N ARG A 419 -23.92 -26.06 0.85
CA ARG A 419 -23.70 -27.35 1.50
C ARG A 419 -22.64 -27.23 2.57
N LEU A 420 -23.00 -27.62 3.81
CA LEU A 420 -22.12 -27.61 4.97
C LEU A 420 -21.97 -29.05 5.48
N THR A 421 -20.74 -29.56 5.59
CA THR A 421 -20.53 -30.93 6.03
C THR A 421 -19.18 -31.12 6.72
N GLY A 422 -19.17 -31.88 7.81
CA GLY A 422 -17.95 -32.27 8.52
C GLY A 422 -17.25 -31.13 9.26
N ASN A 423 -17.87 -29.96 9.40
CA ASN A 423 -17.29 -28.84 10.12
C ASN A 423 -17.31 -29.10 11.64
N THR A 424 -16.34 -28.56 12.36
CA THR A 424 -16.23 -28.67 13.80
C THR A 424 -16.29 -27.29 14.45
N HIS A 425 -17.16 -27.12 15.44
CA HIS A 425 -17.36 -25.87 16.17
C HIS A 425 -16.89 -26.05 17.62
N VAL A 426 -15.86 -25.35 18.02
CA VAL A 426 -15.25 -25.43 19.36
C VAL A 426 -15.43 -24.09 20.06
N VAL A 427 -16.29 -24.05 21.08
CA VAL A 427 -16.58 -22.84 21.88
C VAL A 427 -16.91 -21.63 20.98
N VAL A 428 -18.00 -21.72 20.23
CA VAL A 428 -18.55 -20.64 19.41
C VAL A 428 -19.87 -20.14 19.98
N ASP A 429 -20.16 -18.83 19.87
CA ASP A 429 -21.43 -18.28 20.36
C ASP A 429 -22.60 -18.75 19.48
N SER A 430 -22.40 -18.79 18.16
CA SER A 430 -23.38 -19.28 17.20
C SER A 430 -22.70 -20.02 16.04
N ALA A 431 -23.07 -21.27 15.81
CA ALA A 431 -22.58 -22.03 14.66
C ALA A 431 -23.10 -21.43 13.34
N TYR A 432 -24.38 -21.09 13.30
CA TYR A 432 -25.04 -20.59 12.09
C TYR A 432 -25.94 -19.40 12.39
N VAL A 433 -25.84 -18.36 11.57
CA VAL A 433 -26.75 -17.22 11.53
C VAL A 433 -27.20 -17.04 10.07
N VAL A 434 -28.34 -17.61 9.71
CA VAL A 434 -28.82 -17.68 8.35
C VAL A 434 -30.14 -16.95 8.24
N ALA A 435 -30.22 -15.91 7.43
CA ALA A 435 -31.44 -15.11 7.25
C ALA A 435 -32.43 -15.76 6.28
N ASP A 436 -31.96 -16.52 5.28
CA ASP A 436 -32.74 -17.31 4.34
C ASP A 436 -32.15 -18.72 4.27
N THR A 437 -32.91 -19.71 4.77
CA THR A 437 -32.45 -21.09 4.90
C THR A 437 -33.05 -22.04 3.88
N ALA A 438 -33.78 -21.53 2.88
CA ALA A 438 -34.63 -22.33 2.03
C ALA A 438 -33.90 -23.48 1.30
N ASP A 439 -32.60 -23.33 1.00
CA ASP A 439 -31.85 -24.31 0.21
C ASP A 439 -30.51 -24.69 0.83
N TRP A 440 -30.42 -24.70 2.17
CA TRP A 440 -29.19 -25.06 2.88
C TRP A 440 -29.21 -26.51 3.34
N ASP A 441 -28.17 -27.26 2.99
CA ASP A 441 -27.95 -28.64 3.41
C ASP A 441 -26.82 -28.69 4.44
N ILE A 442 -27.17 -28.93 5.72
CA ILE A 442 -26.22 -29.00 6.83
C ILE A 442 -26.12 -30.45 7.29
N GLN A 443 -25.01 -31.11 7.06
CA GLN A 443 -24.80 -32.52 7.38
C GLN A 443 -23.53 -32.76 8.16
N ARG A 444 -23.63 -33.67 9.17
CA ARG A 444 -22.51 -34.21 9.95
C ARG A 444 -21.60 -33.20 10.61
N ASP A 445 -22.09 -32.01 10.91
CA ASP A 445 -21.33 -31.02 11.66
C ASP A 445 -21.30 -31.37 13.15
N GLY A 446 -20.14 -31.27 13.77
CA GLY A 446 -19.90 -31.57 15.16
C GLY A 446 -19.74 -30.33 16.02
N THR A 447 -20.35 -30.28 17.18
CA THR A 447 -20.11 -29.25 18.19
C THR A 447 -19.35 -29.86 19.35
N MET A 448 -18.19 -29.32 19.69
CA MET A 448 -17.43 -29.67 20.87
C MET A 448 -17.49 -28.54 21.89
N GLY A 449 -18.18 -28.76 22.97
CA GLY A 449 -18.03 -27.95 24.19
C GLY A 449 -16.79 -28.44 24.95
N LEU A 450 -15.80 -27.60 25.14
CA LEU A 450 -14.71 -27.91 26.05
C LEU A 450 -15.08 -27.41 27.46
N PRO A 451 -14.88 -28.21 28.52
CA PRO A 451 -14.99 -27.69 29.88
C PRO A 451 -13.90 -26.65 30.09
N HIS A 452 -14.29 -25.50 30.64
CA HIS A 452 -13.38 -24.43 31.07
C HIS A 452 -12.40 -24.98 32.16
N PRO A 453 -11.05 -24.80 32.14
CA PRO A 453 -10.47 -23.50 32.48
C PRO A 453 -9.21 -23.06 31.69
N ASP A 454 -8.80 -23.70 30.63
CA ASP A 454 -7.50 -23.41 30.00
C ASP A 454 -7.61 -22.95 28.53
N TYR A 455 -8.35 -21.85 28.26
CA TYR A 455 -8.45 -21.25 26.94
C TYR A 455 -7.09 -20.88 26.34
N ASP A 456 -6.22 -20.25 27.14
CA ASP A 456 -4.94 -19.74 26.63
C ASP A 456 -3.91 -20.85 26.43
N ALA A 457 -3.89 -21.86 27.29
CA ALA A 457 -3.03 -23.02 27.15
C ALA A 457 -3.39 -23.86 25.90
N HIS A 458 -4.69 -23.99 25.61
CA HIS A 458 -5.15 -24.73 24.42
C HIS A 458 -4.83 -23.99 23.13
N LEU A 459 -4.94 -22.67 23.11
CA LEU A 459 -4.55 -21.84 21.97
C LEU A 459 -3.04 -21.79 21.77
N GLN A 460 -2.25 -21.82 22.83
CA GLN A 460 -0.80 -21.89 22.78
C GLN A 460 -0.29 -23.25 22.30
N SER A 461 -1.01 -24.34 22.64
CA SER A 461 -0.67 -25.69 22.18
C SER A 461 -1.08 -25.95 20.71
N ASP A 462 -2.07 -25.25 20.18
CA ASP A 462 -2.54 -25.40 18.80
C ASP A 462 -1.81 -24.44 17.83
N THR A 463 -0.49 -24.56 17.79
CA THR A 463 0.38 -23.77 16.89
C THR A 463 0.50 -24.38 15.50
N GLY A 464 -0.03 -25.55 15.27
CA GLY A 464 0.03 -26.29 14.01
C GLY A 464 -0.75 -25.59 12.88
N ARG A 465 -0.24 -25.63 11.65
CA ARG A 465 -1.04 -25.30 10.47
C ARG A 465 -2.11 -26.38 10.26
N PRO A 466 -3.28 -26.06 9.67
CA PRO A 466 -4.25 -27.06 9.30
C PRO A 466 -3.61 -28.17 8.43
N ALA A 467 -3.97 -29.42 8.66
CA ALA A 467 -3.53 -30.50 7.78
C ALA A 467 -4.21 -30.34 6.41
N LEU A 468 -3.41 -30.38 5.35
CA LEU A 468 -3.95 -30.27 4.00
C LEU A 468 -4.58 -31.59 3.57
N PRO A 469 -5.77 -31.57 2.93
CA PRO A 469 -6.28 -32.70 2.19
C PRO A 469 -5.29 -33.19 1.12
N ALA A 470 -5.29 -34.49 0.85
CA ALA A 470 -4.31 -35.09 -0.08
C ALA A 470 -4.36 -34.53 -1.49
N ASP A 471 -5.53 -34.12 -1.96
CA ASP A 471 -5.74 -33.45 -3.24
C ASP A 471 -5.19 -32.02 -3.27
N ALA A 472 -5.39 -31.26 -2.21
CA ALA A 472 -4.81 -29.93 -2.06
C ALA A 472 -3.28 -29.95 -1.89
N ALA A 473 -2.75 -30.95 -1.19
CA ALA A 473 -1.31 -31.15 -1.04
C ALA A 473 -0.61 -31.40 -2.41
N LYS A 474 -1.29 -32.00 -3.38
CA LYS A 474 -0.78 -32.19 -4.75
C LYS A 474 -0.65 -30.90 -5.57
N LEU A 475 -1.33 -29.84 -5.14
CA LEU A 475 -1.25 -28.51 -5.76
C LEU A 475 -0.06 -27.70 -5.24
N ALA A 476 0.74 -28.25 -4.32
CA ALA A 476 1.96 -27.56 -3.86
C ALA A 476 2.83 -27.21 -5.07
N PRO A 477 3.28 -25.96 -5.19
CA PRO A 477 4.15 -25.56 -6.28
C PRO A 477 5.40 -26.41 -6.33
N ALA A 478 5.92 -26.67 -7.53
CA ALA A 478 7.25 -27.24 -7.67
C ALA A 478 8.27 -26.40 -6.90
N LYS A 479 9.32 -27.04 -6.37
CA LYS A 479 10.33 -26.33 -5.59
C LYS A 479 10.83 -25.10 -6.33
N VAL A 480 10.52 -23.92 -5.80
CA VAL A 480 11.08 -22.66 -6.27
C VAL A 480 12.43 -22.49 -5.61
N PRO A 481 13.46 -22.03 -6.33
CA PRO A 481 14.76 -21.72 -5.72
C PRO A 481 14.61 -20.69 -4.59
N GLY A 482 15.40 -20.83 -3.54
CA GLY A 482 15.45 -19.87 -2.46
C GLY A 482 14.70 -20.30 -1.19
N GLY A 483 14.60 -19.40 -0.27
CA GLY A 483 13.88 -19.48 1.01
C GLY A 483 13.76 -18.09 1.59
N LEU A 484 12.71 -17.81 2.34
CA LEU A 484 12.52 -16.52 3.00
C LEU A 484 13.72 -16.25 3.91
N ASP A 485 14.41 -15.14 3.69
CA ASP A 485 15.51 -14.72 4.54
C ASP A 485 14.97 -14.17 5.87
N PRO A 486 15.17 -14.86 7.01
CA PRO A 486 14.68 -14.37 8.29
C PRO A 486 15.29 -13.05 8.73
N SER A 487 16.49 -12.72 8.24
CA SER A 487 17.17 -11.46 8.58
C SER A 487 16.56 -10.24 7.89
N ALA A 488 15.84 -10.46 6.80
CA ALA A 488 15.10 -9.43 6.08
C ALA A 488 13.70 -9.18 6.65
N ALA A 489 13.25 -9.97 7.63
CA ALA A 489 11.98 -9.74 8.31
C ALA A 489 12.02 -8.38 9.03
N PRO A 490 11.12 -7.44 8.69
CA PRO A 490 11.26 -6.05 9.12
C PRO A 490 11.09 -5.89 10.63
N LEU A 491 10.21 -6.64 11.28
CA LEU A 491 9.98 -6.58 12.73
C LEU A 491 9.38 -7.90 13.23
N ALA A 492 9.79 -8.29 14.43
CA ALA A 492 9.18 -9.43 15.13
C ALA A 492 7.78 -9.10 15.73
N ARG A 493 7.13 -8.03 15.28
CA ARG A 493 5.82 -7.58 15.78
C ARG A 493 4.70 -8.19 14.97
N ARG A 494 3.69 -8.65 15.67
CA ARG A 494 2.54 -9.30 15.06
C ARG A 494 1.24 -8.60 15.45
N ASP A 495 1.14 -7.32 15.13
CA ASP A 495 -0.08 -6.54 15.28
C ASP A 495 -0.07 -5.27 14.41
N ARG A 496 -1.25 -4.75 14.08
CA ARG A 496 -1.40 -3.55 13.26
C ARG A 496 -0.86 -2.27 13.91
N SER A 497 -0.61 -2.25 15.22
CA SER A 497 -0.05 -1.07 15.89
C SER A 497 1.39 -0.77 15.47
N ALA A 498 2.04 -1.74 14.81
CA ALA A 498 3.36 -1.56 14.21
C ALA A 498 3.33 -0.74 12.91
N ILE A 499 2.15 -0.57 12.30
CA ILE A 499 1.99 0.27 11.10
C ILE A 499 1.96 1.73 11.55
N ILE A 500 2.98 2.46 11.19
CA ILE A 500 3.07 3.92 11.39
C ILE A 500 3.36 4.53 10.03
N VAL A 501 2.47 5.41 9.57
CA VAL A 501 2.62 6.10 8.29
C VAL A 501 2.91 7.56 8.57
N THR A 502 4.10 8.00 8.19
CA THR A 502 4.55 9.39 8.28
C THR A 502 4.17 10.16 7.02
N GLU A 503 4.45 11.43 6.95
CA GLU A 503 4.31 12.23 5.72
C GLU A 503 5.11 11.67 4.53
N TRP A 504 6.09 10.82 4.78
CA TRP A 504 6.92 10.14 3.78
C TRP A 504 6.61 8.64 3.64
N GLY A 505 5.39 8.22 3.99
CA GLY A 505 4.99 6.83 3.91
C GLY A 505 5.36 6.01 5.15
N PRO A 506 5.38 4.67 5.04
CA PRO A 506 5.56 3.79 6.19
C PRO A 506 6.93 3.97 6.85
N TYR A 507 6.91 3.99 8.18
CA TYR A 507 8.08 4.08 9.02
C TYR A 507 8.79 2.72 9.15
N ASP A 508 10.08 2.68 8.81
CA ASP A 508 10.86 1.44 8.75
C ASP A 508 11.54 1.04 10.07
N TRP A 509 11.38 1.80 11.14
CA TRP A 509 11.96 1.59 12.46
C TRP A 509 13.50 1.64 12.51
N GLN A 510 14.17 2.04 11.44
CA GLN A 510 15.65 2.09 11.35
C GLN A 510 16.24 3.43 11.79
N SER A 511 15.39 4.46 11.94
CA SER A 511 15.78 5.78 12.38
C SER A 511 14.94 6.22 13.57
N PRO A 512 15.44 7.08 14.47
CA PRO A 512 14.62 7.61 15.56
C PRO A 512 13.53 8.53 15.03
N LEU A 513 12.34 8.45 15.64
CA LEU A 513 11.15 9.25 15.28
C LEU A 513 10.42 9.69 16.56
N LEU A 514 9.93 10.93 16.60
CA LEU A 514 8.92 11.39 17.54
C LEU A 514 7.55 11.33 16.87
N TRP A 515 6.61 10.61 17.47
CA TRP A 515 5.29 10.37 16.90
C TRP A 515 4.19 10.67 17.93
N PRO A 516 3.14 11.43 17.61
CA PRO A 516 2.03 11.65 18.52
C PRO A 516 1.34 10.34 18.90
N ALA A 517 1.21 10.10 20.20
CA ALA A 517 0.52 8.90 20.69
C ALA A 517 -1.01 9.06 20.59
N ASP A 518 -1.48 10.29 20.78
CA ASP A 518 -2.87 10.71 20.67
C ASP A 518 -2.92 12.15 20.17
N SER A 519 -3.53 12.34 19.04
CA SER A 519 -3.70 13.65 18.41
C SER A 519 -4.92 14.42 18.92
N SER A 520 -5.84 13.75 19.64
CA SER A 520 -7.05 14.37 20.17
C SER A 520 -6.77 15.37 21.32
N ARG A 521 -5.63 15.23 22.01
CA ARG A 521 -5.19 16.13 23.08
C ARG A 521 -4.01 16.97 22.60
N ARG A 522 -4.15 18.29 22.68
CA ARG A 522 -3.10 19.24 22.27
C ARG A 522 -2.22 19.69 23.42
N ASN A 523 -2.74 19.71 24.62
CA ASN A 523 -2.04 20.12 25.84
C ASN A 523 -2.60 19.33 27.04
N PRO A 524 -1.81 18.48 27.72
CA PRO A 524 -0.48 18.02 27.33
C PRO A 524 -0.49 17.08 26.10
N LEU A 525 0.58 17.06 25.31
CA LEU A 525 0.73 16.15 24.19
C LEU A 525 1.58 14.94 24.58
N ALA A 526 1.04 13.75 24.41
CA ALA A 526 1.79 12.50 24.54
C ALA A 526 2.50 12.15 23.21
N LEU A 527 3.81 12.00 23.28
CA LEU A 527 4.64 11.54 22.17
C LEU A 527 5.19 10.14 22.44
N ARG A 528 5.28 9.35 21.40
CA ARG A 528 6.09 8.12 21.38
C ARG A 528 7.48 8.46 20.84
N VAL A 529 8.50 7.98 21.52
CA VAL A 529 9.87 7.98 21.03
C VAL A 529 10.10 6.62 20.41
N LEU A 530 10.34 6.56 19.10
CA LEU A 530 10.43 5.34 18.32
C LEU A 530 11.85 5.20 17.76
N GLY A 531 12.29 3.96 17.50
CA GLY A 531 13.55 3.71 16.81
C GLY A 531 14.30 2.46 17.27
N PRO A 532 15.51 2.26 16.75
CA PRO A 532 16.37 1.16 17.16
C PRO A 532 16.78 1.26 18.63
N ALA A 533 17.17 0.11 19.21
CA ALA A 533 17.61 0.06 20.60
C ALA A 533 18.76 1.05 20.88
N GLY A 534 18.62 1.86 21.93
CA GLY A 534 19.59 2.91 22.25
C GLY A 534 19.14 3.79 23.41
N ARG A 535 19.86 4.87 23.64
CA ARG A 535 19.51 5.91 24.63
C ARG A 535 19.11 7.17 23.91
N TRP A 536 18.11 7.88 24.45
CA TRP A 536 17.72 9.19 23.97
C TRP A 536 17.75 10.23 25.07
N ARG A 537 17.97 11.50 24.72
CA ARG A 537 17.88 12.65 25.61
C ARG A 537 17.34 13.87 24.90
N VAL A 538 16.67 14.73 25.61
CA VAL A 538 16.24 16.05 25.12
C VAL A 538 17.47 16.96 25.02
N VAL A 539 17.65 17.61 23.88
CA VAL A 539 18.78 18.51 23.62
C VAL A 539 18.35 19.95 23.33
N GLU A 540 17.09 20.13 22.89
CA GLU A 540 16.57 21.47 22.58
C GLU A 540 15.07 21.53 22.86
N ARG A 541 14.61 22.67 23.40
CA ARG A 541 13.22 23.00 23.66
C ARG A 541 12.93 24.39 23.13
N ARG A 542 11.90 24.54 22.34
CA ARG A 542 11.38 25.82 21.87
C ARG A 542 9.89 25.88 22.17
N GLY A 543 9.46 26.86 22.99
CA GLY A 543 8.07 27.00 23.41
C GLY A 543 7.55 25.81 24.24
N VAL A 544 8.42 25.10 24.96
CA VAL A 544 8.08 23.95 25.80
C VAL A 544 8.40 24.32 27.27
N ALA A 545 7.38 24.32 28.10
CA ALA A 545 7.52 24.58 29.56
C ALA A 545 8.16 23.37 30.26
N SER A 546 7.67 22.18 29.99
CA SER A 546 8.18 20.96 30.62
C SER A 546 7.98 19.75 29.79
N VAL A 547 8.76 18.71 30.09
CA VAL A 547 8.62 17.35 29.59
C VAL A 547 8.57 16.38 30.76
N SER A 548 7.87 15.27 30.63
CA SER A 548 7.76 14.29 31.72
C SER A 548 9.08 13.65 32.10
N ARG A 549 10.08 13.68 31.21
CA ARG A 549 11.46 13.21 31.44
C ARG A 549 12.41 13.76 30.37
N ASP A 550 13.67 13.96 30.71
CA ASP A 550 14.68 14.48 29.77
C ASP A 550 15.47 13.43 29.04
N SER A 551 15.35 12.19 29.41
CA SER A 551 16.06 11.07 28.79
C SER A 551 15.30 9.75 28.99
N GLY A 552 15.66 8.76 28.18
CA GLY A 552 15.11 7.42 28.28
C GLY A 552 15.91 6.41 27.46
N ARG A 553 15.36 5.21 27.35
CA ARG A 553 15.98 4.10 26.64
C ARG A 553 14.96 3.37 25.75
N LEU A 554 15.32 3.21 24.50
CA LEU A 554 14.64 2.30 23.59
C LEU A 554 15.21 0.89 23.79
N GLY A 555 14.37 -0.02 24.23
CA GLY A 555 14.69 -1.45 24.36
C GLY A 555 14.40 -2.19 23.05
N ARG A 556 14.22 -3.52 23.14
CA ARG A 556 13.83 -4.36 22.00
C ARG A 556 12.48 -3.97 21.37
N SER A 557 11.58 -3.39 22.17
CA SER A 557 10.31 -2.89 21.64
C SER A 557 10.48 -1.70 20.68
N GLY A 558 11.59 -0.98 20.74
CA GLY A 558 11.81 0.24 19.97
C GLY A 558 10.83 1.36 20.30
N ILE A 559 10.13 1.30 21.45
CA ILE A 559 9.13 2.30 21.87
C ILE A 559 9.45 2.78 23.28
N ASP A 560 9.37 4.08 23.46
CA ASP A 560 9.30 4.76 24.76
C ASP A 560 8.26 5.88 24.67
N SER A 561 7.95 6.56 25.76
CA SER A 561 6.92 7.60 25.79
C SER A 561 7.43 8.87 26.50
N LEU A 562 6.90 9.99 26.06
CA LEU A 562 7.24 11.32 26.54
C LEU A 562 5.99 12.20 26.52
N VAL A 563 5.72 12.94 27.58
CA VAL A 563 4.64 13.94 27.60
C VAL A 563 5.26 15.33 27.57
N VAL A 564 4.73 16.18 26.70
CA VAL A 564 5.18 17.56 26.49
C VAL A 564 4.08 18.53 26.95
N ILE A 565 4.46 19.52 27.72
CA ILE A 565 3.60 20.62 28.10
C ILE A 565 4.17 21.89 27.45
N PRO A 566 3.45 22.48 26.48
CA PRO A 566 3.85 23.76 25.89
C PRO A 566 3.90 24.90 26.93
N SER A 567 4.72 25.90 26.67
CA SER A 567 4.72 27.13 27.45
C SER A 567 3.43 27.93 27.26
N PRO A 568 2.92 28.63 28.25
CA PRO A 568 1.77 29.50 28.06
C PRO A 568 2.00 30.48 26.90
N GLY A 569 1.05 30.55 25.98
CA GLY A 569 1.13 31.38 24.77
C GLY A 569 1.93 30.75 23.60
N ALA A 570 2.53 29.59 23.82
CA ALA A 570 3.26 28.86 22.76
C ALA A 570 2.53 27.55 22.33
N GLU A 571 1.30 27.36 22.75
CA GLU A 571 0.55 26.11 22.50
C GLU A 571 0.41 25.79 21.01
N SER A 572 0.40 26.81 20.17
CA SER A 572 0.26 26.71 18.71
C SER A 572 1.58 26.66 17.94
N ASP A 573 2.72 26.99 18.55
CA ASP A 573 4.04 26.97 17.91
C ASP A 573 5.15 26.57 18.89
N TRP A 574 5.50 25.30 18.88
CA TRP A 574 6.58 24.79 19.72
C TRP A 574 7.37 23.68 19.02
N GLY A 575 8.51 23.33 19.58
CA GLY A 575 9.36 22.26 19.04
C GLY A 575 10.22 21.61 20.11
N LEU A 576 10.51 20.33 19.90
CA LEU A 576 11.34 19.52 20.76
C LEU A 576 12.33 18.74 19.90
N THR A 577 13.63 18.83 20.25
CA THR A 577 14.70 18.07 19.60
C THR A 577 15.30 17.09 20.60
N LEU A 578 15.41 15.83 20.19
CA LEU A 578 16.06 14.76 20.92
C LEU A 578 17.33 14.33 20.21
N GLU A 579 18.27 13.80 20.97
CA GLU A 579 19.45 13.09 20.49
C GLU A 579 19.32 11.61 20.85
N HIS A 580 19.46 10.73 19.86
CA HIS A 580 19.47 9.29 20.04
C HIS A 580 20.86 8.73 19.77
N VAL A 581 21.33 7.86 20.65
CA VAL A 581 22.65 7.25 20.59
C VAL A 581 22.52 5.73 20.67
N THR A 582 23.05 5.08 19.65
CA THR A 582 23.26 3.61 19.59
C THR A 582 24.74 3.29 19.73
N SER A 583 25.11 2.02 19.65
CA SER A 583 26.53 1.60 19.59
C SER A 583 27.27 2.13 18.35
N SER A 584 26.56 2.41 17.27
CA SER A 584 27.12 2.74 15.95
C SER A 584 26.72 4.12 15.42
N SER A 585 25.79 4.82 16.06
CA SER A 585 25.27 6.09 15.53
C SER A 585 24.84 7.06 16.61
N ARG A 586 24.92 8.36 16.27
CA ARG A 586 24.35 9.46 17.02
C ARG A 586 23.52 10.30 16.05
N ARG A 587 22.22 10.47 16.36
CA ARG A 587 21.28 11.20 15.49
C ARG A 587 20.41 12.15 16.28
N ARG A 588 20.19 13.35 15.74
CA ARG A 588 19.19 14.29 16.24
C ARG A 588 17.92 14.15 15.42
N PHE A 589 16.78 14.26 16.08
CA PHE A 589 15.47 14.19 15.48
C PHE A 589 14.50 15.07 16.26
N SER A 590 13.54 15.65 15.56
CA SER A 590 12.71 16.71 16.12
C SER A 590 11.23 16.43 15.85
N PHE A 591 10.40 16.96 16.72
CA PHE A 591 8.98 17.16 16.49
C PHE A 591 8.69 18.65 16.60
N THR A 592 7.99 19.19 15.64
CA THR A 592 7.54 20.58 15.64
C THR A 592 6.04 20.62 15.44
N ARG A 593 5.38 21.51 16.17
CA ARG A 593 3.97 21.80 15.99
C ARG A 593 3.81 23.25 15.61
N PHE A 594 3.03 23.49 14.58
CA PHE A 594 2.56 24.81 14.21
C PHE A 594 1.09 24.68 13.78
N GLU A 595 0.21 25.20 14.62
CA GLU A 595 -1.24 25.21 14.38
C GLU A 595 -1.78 26.54 14.93
N PRO A 596 -1.81 27.60 14.13
CA PRO A 596 -2.31 28.89 14.58
C PRO A 596 -3.77 28.75 15.02
N ALA A 597 -4.08 29.34 16.17
CA ALA A 597 -5.44 29.29 16.70
C ALA A 597 -6.37 30.14 15.82
N ILE A 598 -7.42 29.52 15.31
CA ILE A 598 -8.50 30.17 14.55
C ILE A 598 -9.81 29.70 15.14
N ASP A 599 -10.60 30.65 15.65
CA ASP A 599 -11.96 30.35 16.07
C ASP A 599 -12.89 30.49 14.87
N TRP A 600 -13.15 29.36 14.23
CA TRP A 600 -14.03 29.31 13.07
C TRP A 600 -15.49 29.35 13.47
N ASN A 601 -16.27 30.29 12.91
CA ASN A 601 -17.72 30.23 12.85
C ASN A 601 -18.12 29.50 11.58
N VAL A 602 -18.66 28.30 11.71
CA VAL A 602 -18.95 27.40 10.58
C VAL A 602 -20.47 27.26 10.44
N ARG A 603 -21.00 27.65 9.31
CA ARG A 603 -22.43 27.55 8.96
C ARG A 603 -22.60 26.53 7.85
N PHE A 604 -23.46 25.55 8.06
CA PHE A 604 -23.84 24.54 7.09
C PHE A 604 -25.16 24.85 6.46
N PHE A 605 -25.29 24.64 5.17
CA PHE A 605 -26.50 24.82 4.40
C PHE A 605 -26.74 23.56 3.57
N THR A 606 -28.01 23.19 3.38
CA THR A 606 -28.40 22.00 2.61
C THR A 606 -29.43 22.36 1.58
N TRP A 607 -29.43 21.67 0.45
CA TRP A 607 -30.48 21.78 -0.57
C TRP A 607 -30.92 20.40 -1.06
N ARG A 608 -32.12 20.31 -1.62
CA ARG A 608 -32.69 19.03 -2.07
C ARG A 608 -32.74 18.90 -3.59
N ASP A 609 -32.80 20.02 -4.29
CA ASP A 609 -32.88 20.03 -5.74
C ASP A 609 -31.60 19.55 -6.39
N SER A 610 -31.67 18.44 -7.13
CA SER A 610 -30.55 17.85 -7.82
C SER A 610 -30.12 18.64 -9.05
N THR A 611 -30.90 19.60 -9.51
CA THR A 611 -30.60 20.48 -10.65
C THR A 611 -29.78 21.69 -10.24
N THR A 612 -29.79 22.06 -8.95
CA THR A 612 -28.97 23.15 -8.43
C THR A 612 -27.49 22.76 -8.41
N ASP A 613 -26.70 23.46 -9.19
CA ASP A 613 -25.25 23.32 -9.25
C ASP A 613 -24.59 24.64 -8.86
N PRO A 614 -23.99 24.75 -7.66
CA PRO A 614 -23.35 25.98 -7.19
C PRO A 614 -22.20 26.46 -8.08
N ALA A 615 -21.54 25.58 -8.83
CA ALA A 615 -20.50 25.96 -9.77
C ALA A 615 -21.04 26.71 -10.98
N ARG A 616 -22.28 26.41 -11.38
CA ARG A 616 -22.94 27.00 -12.56
C ARG A 616 -23.89 28.15 -12.22
N ASP A 617 -24.52 28.09 -11.05
CA ASP A 617 -25.49 29.10 -10.59
C ASP A 617 -25.01 29.81 -9.31
N SER A 618 -24.15 30.79 -9.49
CA SER A 618 -23.62 31.62 -8.40
C SER A 618 -24.70 32.44 -7.68
N ALA A 619 -25.78 32.80 -8.36
CA ALA A 619 -26.87 33.56 -7.76
C ALA A 619 -27.69 32.69 -6.81
N ALA A 620 -28.02 31.47 -7.21
CA ALA A 620 -28.70 30.49 -6.35
C ALA A 620 -27.84 30.14 -5.13
N PHE A 621 -26.52 29.94 -5.32
CA PHE A 621 -25.62 29.69 -4.22
C PHE A 621 -25.53 30.87 -3.24
N ALA A 622 -25.42 32.11 -3.73
CA ALA A 622 -25.42 33.28 -2.89
C ALA A 622 -26.76 33.43 -2.14
N ALA A 623 -27.90 33.06 -2.76
CA ALA A 623 -29.21 33.05 -2.11
C ALA A 623 -29.27 31.99 -1.00
N LEU A 624 -28.72 30.78 -1.23
CA LEU A 624 -28.59 29.71 -0.24
C LEU A 624 -27.84 30.21 1.01
N LEU A 625 -26.70 30.85 0.84
CA LEU A 625 -25.87 31.35 1.95
C LEU A 625 -26.50 32.51 2.72
N ARG A 626 -27.48 33.24 2.14
CA ARG A 626 -28.29 34.27 2.83
C ARG A 626 -29.44 33.67 3.63
N GLY A 627 -29.79 32.40 3.35
CA GLY A 627 -30.85 31.70 4.04
C GLY A 627 -30.49 31.30 5.47
N THR A 628 -31.38 30.55 6.10
CA THR A 628 -31.14 30.01 7.45
C THR A 628 -30.20 28.80 7.36
N PRO A 629 -29.07 28.80 8.09
CA PRO A 629 -28.19 27.63 8.15
C PRO A 629 -28.91 26.42 8.74
N SER A 630 -28.66 25.24 8.18
CA SER A 630 -29.11 23.97 8.75
C SER A 630 -28.41 23.65 10.06
N LEU A 631 -27.18 24.14 10.24
CA LEU A 631 -26.38 23.97 11.45
C LEU A 631 -25.33 25.09 11.58
N ILE A 632 -25.08 25.55 12.81
CA ILE A 632 -24.00 26.48 13.14
C ILE A 632 -23.09 25.81 14.17
N ARG A 633 -21.79 25.88 13.96
CA ARG A 633 -20.78 25.35 14.89
C ARG A 633 -19.62 26.32 15.06
N GLN A 634 -19.05 26.34 16.27
CA GLN A 634 -17.71 26.86 16.49
C GLN A 634 -16.70 25.70 16.35
N ALA A 635 -15.61 25.93 15.64
CA ALA A 635 -14.57 24.93 15.44
C ALA A 635 -13.17 25.58 15.48
N GLN A 636 -12.19 24.89 16.01
CA GLN A 636 -10.79 25.35 16.00
C GLN A 636 -10.03 24.93 14.74
N ARG A 637 -10.62 24.06 13.93
CA ARG A 637 -10.07 23.58 12.66
C ARG A 637 -11.21 23.44 11.65
N LEU A 638 -10.93 23.76 10.40
CA LEU A 638 -11.73 23.31 9.26
C LEU A 638 -11.02 22.06 8.70
N ASP A 639 -11.47 20.91 9.15
CA ASP A 639 -10.89 19.61 8.82
C ASP A 639 -12.02 18.58 8.81
N TYR A 640 -12.68 18.49 7.67
CA TYR A 640 -13.83 17.62 7.45
C TYR A 640 -13.49 16.60 6.36
N MET A 641 -13.70 15.35 6.69
CA MET A 641 -13.60 14.26 5.74
C MET A 641 -14.58 13.15 6.10
N TRP A 642 -15.43 12.76 5.17
CA TRP A 642 -16.34 11.65 5.35
C TRP A 642 -16.87 11.06 4.03
N TYR A 643 -17.22 9.78 4.08
CA TYR A 643 -17.94 9.05 3.04
C TYR A 643 -19.29 8.51 3.51
N ARG A 644 -19.66 8.78 4.74
CA ARG A 644 -20.98 8.58 5.35
C ARG A 644 -21.31 9.81 6.19
N PRO A 645 -22.58 10.15 6.36
CA PRO A 645 -22.95 11.29 7.21
C PRO A 645 -22.38 11.12 8.63
N THR A 646 -21.52 12.04 9.04
CA THR A 646 -20.90 12.05 10.38
C THR A 646 -21.43 13.19 11.24
N ILE A 647 -22.08 14.17 10.63
CA ILE A 647 -22.69 15.32 11.30
C ILE A 647 -24.21 15.17 11.24
N THR A 648 -24.85 15.07 12.40
CA THR A 648 -26.33 14.95 12.47
C THR A 648 -27.00 16.12 11.76
N GLY A 649 -27.88 15.83 10.84
CA GLY A 649 -28.62 16.82 10.07
C GLY A 649 -27.94 17.34 8.81
N ILE A 650 -26.70 16.90 8.53
CA ILE A 650 -25.99 17.21 7.29
C ILE A 650 -25.92 15.94 6.43
N PRO A 651 -26.45 15.97 5.19
CA PRO A 651 -26.38 14.83 4.27
C PRO A 651 -24.94 14.63 3.77
N LEU A 652 -24.70 13.49 3.07
CA LEU A 652 -23.44 13.23 2.39
C LEU A 652 -23.23 14.15 1.19
N GLU A 653 -24.31 14.50 0.51
CA GLU A 653 -24.31 15.24 -0.76
C GLU A 653 -25.22 16.47 -0.65
N ARG A 654 -25.01 17.43 -1.53
CA ARG A 654 -25.82 18.65 -1.65
C ARG A 654 -25.87 19.47 -0.35
N PHE A 655 -24.68 19.81 0.13
CA PHE A 655 -24.53 20.76 1.22
C PHE A 655 -23.41 21.79 0.92
N ALA A 656 -23.45 22.89 1.63
CA ALA A 656 -22.44 23.93 1.57
C ALA A 656 -21.96 24.31 2.96
N ILE A 657 -20.74 24.82 3.02
CA ILE A 657 -20.15 25.41 4.22
C ILE A 657 -19.78 26.87 3.92
N ALA A 658 -20.20 27.77 4.80
CA ALA A 658 -19.64 29.12 4.88
C ALA A 658 -18.98 29.28 6.24
N ALA A 659 -17.66 29.45 6.25
CA ALA A 659 -16.89 29.63 7.45
C ALA A 659 -16.15 30.95 7.48
N SER A 660 -16.00 31.54 8.67
CA SER A 660 -15.20 32.73 8.88
C SER A 660 -14.41 32.62 10.18
N GLY A 661 -13.20 33.14 10.16
CA GLY A 661 -12.32 33.17 11.34
C GLY A 661 -11.24 34.22 11.19
N THR A 662 -10.62 34.59 12.32
CA THR A 662 -9.50 35.53 12.36
C THR A 662 -8.25 34.84 12.85
N VAL A 663 -7.12 35.13 12.24
CA VAL A 663 -5.81 34.63 12.67
C VAL A 663 -4.82 35.78 12.82
N THR A 664 -3.91 35.66 13.78
CA THR A 664 -2.76 36.58 13.92
C THR A 664 -1.46 35.78 13.75
N LEU A 665 -0.66 36.17 12.78
CA LEU A 665 0.59 35.52 12.42
C LEU A 665 1.78 36.41 12.79
N GLY A 666 2.76 35.87 13.50
CA GLY A 666 4.01 36.52 13.81
C GLY A 666 4.89 36.75 12.59
N ALA A 667 6.14 37.16 12.80
CA ALA A 667 7.12 37.30 11.71
C ALA A 667 7.44 35.91 11.09
N GLY A 668 7.38 35.82 9.76
CA GLY A 668 7.64 34.56 9.03
C GLY A 668 7.06 34.55 7.63
N ALA A 669 7.33 33.49 6.89
CA ALA A 669 6.67 33.19 5.64
C ALA A 669 5.59 32.12 5.89
N TYR A 670 4.40 32.35 5.37
CA TYR A 670 3.26 31.44 5.58
C TYR A 670 2.61 31.08 4.24
N THR A 671 1.95 29.95 4.25
CA THR A 671 1.14 29.46 3.11
C THR A 671 -0.22 29.04 3.63
N LEU A 672 -1.27 29.63 3.06
CA LEU A 672 -2.63 29.13 3.20
C LEU A 672 -2.79 27.95 2.23
N ARG A 673 -3.30 26.83 2.73
CA ARG A 673 -3.54 25.62 1.95
C ARG A 673 -4.97 25.17 2.13
N THR A 674 -5.62 24.78 1.02
CA THR A 674 -6.87 24.02 1.06
C THR A 674 -6.67 22.62 0.48
N ILE A 675 -7.41 21.65 1.00
CA ILE A 675 -7.65 20.36 0.37
C ILE A 675 -9.17 20.24 0.29
N SER A 676 -9.71 20.08 -0.90
CA SER A 676 -11.17 20.06 -1.09
C SER A 676 -11.62 19.06 -2.15
N ASP A 677 -12.82 18.55 -1.92
CA ASP A 677 -13.66 17.74 -2.79
C ASP A 677 -15.11 18.08 -2.38
N ASP A 678 -15.90 18.80 -3.12
CA ASP A 678 -15.77 19.50 -4.40
C ASP A 678 -15.15 20.92 -4.27
N GLY A 679 -15.91 21.95 -4.69
CA GLY A 679 -15.46 23.31 -4.88
C GLY A 679 -15.22 24.14 -3.63
N VAL A 680 -14.13 24.91 -3.61
CA VAL A 680 -13.76 25.80 -2.52
C VAL A 680 -13.33 27.18 -3.01
N ARG A 681 -13.67 28.23 -2.26
CA ARG A 681 -13.14 29.58 -2.38
C ARG A 681 -12.69 30.11 -1.03
N VAL A 682 -11.56 30.78 -1.00
CA VAL A 682 -11.04 31.40 0.22
C VAL A 682 -10.68 32.85 -0.04
N TRP A 683 -11.20 33.73 0.81
CA TRP A 683 -10.82 35.14 0.83
C TRP A 683 -9.97 35.42 2.08
N VAL A 684 -8.98 36.24 1.88
CA VAL A 684 -8.15 36.79 2.96
C VAL A 684 -8.26 38.32 2.90
N ASP A 685 -8.71 38.94 3.98
CA ASP A 685 -8.94 40.41 4.09
C ASP A 685 -9.82 40.94 2.95
N GLY A 686 -10.86 40.20 2.58
CA GLY A 686 -11.78 40.53 1.51
C GLY A 686 -11.29 40.28 0.09
N ARG A 687 -10.03 39.85 -0.10
CA ARG A 687 -9.46 39.49 -1.42
C ARG A 687 -9.52 37.99 -1.66
N LEU A 688 -9.96 37.59 -2.83
CA LEU A 688 -10.00 36.18 -3.24
C LEU A 688 -8.56 35.66 -3.35
N ALA A 689 -8.18 34.71 -2.49
CA ALA A 689 -6.84 34.14 -2.41
C ALA A 689 -6.77 32.76 -3.08
N ILE A 690 -7.84 31.95 -2.95
CA ILE A 690 -7.97 30.64 -3.61
C ILE A 690 -9.34 30.62 -4.29
N ASP A 691 -9.38 30.24 -5.58
CA ASP A 691 -10.59 30.03 -6.36
C ASP A 691 -10.53 28.69 -7.09
N SER A 692 -11.09 27.65 -6.48
CA SER A 692 -11.19 26.29 -7.00
C SER A 692 -12.67 25.89 -7.03
N TRP A 693 -13.47 26.60 -7.86
CA TRP A 693 -14.94 26.59 -7.81
C TRP A 693 -15.60 25.68 -8.84
N THR A 694 -14.90 24.66 -9.29
CA THR A 694 -15.45 23.63 -10.17
C THR A 694 -15.57 22.30 -9.41
N PRO A 695 -16.56 21.44 -9.74
CA PRO A 695 -16.56 20.09 -9.17
C PRO A 695 -15.26 19.37 -9.50
N HIS A 696 -14.63 18.77 -8.50
CA HIS A 696 -13.38 18.03 -8.65
C HIS A 696 -13.21 17.02 -7.52
N GLU A 697 -12.42 15.98 -7.77
CA GLU A 697 -11.91 15.10 -6.72
C GLU A 697 -10.91 15.84 -5.84
N SER A 698 -10.56 15.27 -4.69
CA SER A 698 -9.69 15.94 -3.71
C SER A 698 -8.43 16.54 -4.33
N LYS A 699 -8.29 17.83 -4.17
CA LYS A 699 -7.26 18.67 -4.77
C LYS A 699 -6.63 19.59 -3.73
N VAL A 700 -5.35 19.88 -3.91
CA VAL A 700 -4.59 20.80 -3.07
C VAL A 700 -4.42 22.12 -3.77
N ASP A 701 -4.85 23.22 -3.14
CA ASP A 701 -4.60 24.57 -3.59
C ASP A 701 -3.85 25.37 -2.51
N VAL A 702 -2.97 26.28 -2.92
CA VAL A 702 -2.14 27.08 -2.01
C VAL A 702 -2.12 28.56 -2.40
N ALA A 703 -2.01 29.42 -1.38
CA ALA A 703 -1.78 30.85 -1.57
C ALA A 703 -0.77 31.40 -0.54
N PRO A 704 0.08 32.35 -0.88
CA PRO A 704 0.98 32.97 0.08
C PRO A 704 0.19 33.78 1.12
N LEU A 705 0.69 33.78 2.38
CA LEU A 705 0.11 34.53 3.45
C LEU A 705 1.23 35.31 4.19
N VAL A 706 1.03 36.60 4.43
CA VAL A 706 2.02 37.45 5.06
C VAL A 706 1.85 37.49 6.59
N PRO A 707 2.84 37.95 7.36
CA PRO A 707 2.64 38.23 8.79
C PRO A 707 1.57 39.28 9.01
N GLY A 708 0.84 39.18 10.13
CA GLY A 708 -0.19 40.15 10.51
C GLY A 708 -1.49 39.47 10.96
N ARG A 709 -2.49 40.30 11.21
CA ARG A 709 -3.85 39.87 11.47
C ARG A 709 -4.59 39.71 10.15
N HIS A 710 -5.27 38.59 9.95
CA HIS A 710 -6.06 38.30 8.78
C HIS A 710 -7.46 37.83 9.13
N ASP A 711 -8.44 38.35 8.41
CA ASP A 711 -9.80 37.84 8.40
C ASP A 711 -9.97 36.88 7.23
N ILE A 712 -10.26 35.60 7.52
CA ILE A 712 -10.37 34.53 6.51
C ILE A 712 -11.84 34.13 6.38
N ARG A 713 -12.31 34.07 5.13
CA ARG A 713 -13.63 33.57 4.77
C ARG A 713 -13.48 32.41 3.81
N VAL A 714 -14.21 31.33 4.07
CA VAL A 714 -14.22 30.10 3.26
C VAL A 714 -15.65 29.83 2.82
N GLU A 715 -15.82 29.55 1.54
CA GLU A 715 -17.03 28.99 0.97
C GLU A 715 -16.70 27.67 0.29
N TYR A 716 -17.52 26.67 0.55
CA TYR A 716 -17.33 25.31 0.05
C TYR A 716 -18.68 24.70 -0.29
N TYR A 717 -18.72 23.85 -1.31
CA TYR A 717 -19.88 23.03 -1.60
C TYR A 717 -19.48 21.59 -1.92
N GLN A 718 -20.41 20.67 -1.59
CA GLN A 718 -20.36 19.24 -1.91
C GLN A 718 -21.56 18.89 -2.77
N LEU A 719 -21.33 18.37 -3.97
CA LEU A 719 -22.39 17.91 -4.87
C LEU A 719 -22.72 16.45 -4.64
N ARG A 720 -21.73 15.58 -4.73
CA ARG A 720 -21.88 14.14 -4.64
C ARG A 720 -20.57 13.45 -4.29
N GLY A 721 -20.66 12.19 -3.83
CA GLY A 721 -19.49 11.36 -3.55
C GLY A 721 -18.91 11.61 -2.16
N TRP A 722 -17.61 11.64 -2.10
CA TRP A 722 -16.84 11.80 -0.86
C TRP A 722 -16.69 13.27 -0.51
N THR A 723 -16.57 13.58 0.75
CA THR A 723 -16.37 14.94 1.22
C THR A 723 -14.95 15.10 1.77
N GLU A 724 -14.21 16.09 1.30
CA GLU A 724 -13.01 16.58 1.94
C GLU A 724 -12.97 18.11 1.92
N LEU A 725 -12.87 18.74 3.10
CA LEU A 725 -12.56 20.16 3.24
C LEU A 725 -11.57 20.33 4.37
N ARG A 726 -10.37 20.73 4.04
CA ARG A 726 -9.32 21.05 5.00
C ARG A 726 -8.72 22.41 4.67
N VAL A 727 -8.58 23.26 5.69
CA VAL A 727 -7.94 24.58 5.55
C VAL A 727 -6.86 24.71 6.60
N ASP A 728 -5.61 24.79 6.14
CA ASP A 728 -4.41 24.86 6.97
C ASP A 728 -3.63 26.16 6.70
N ILE A 729 -2.93 26.64 7.71
CA ILE A 729 -1.86 27.62 7.56
C ILE A 729 -0.54 26.94 7.90
N LEU A 730 0.39 26.94 6.95
CA LEU A 730 1.71 26.35 7.08
C LEU A 730 2.75 27.45 7.30
N ASN A 731 3.75 27.20 8.11
CA ASN A 731 4.91 28.09 8.23
C ASN A 731 6.05 27.66 7.28
N GLY A 732 7.02 28.53 7.04
CA GLY A 732 8.14 28.24 6.15
C GLY A 732 9.04 27.07 6.56
N ARG A 733 8.83 26.49 7.75
CA ARG A 733 9.48 25.26 8.23
C ARG A 733 8.70 24.01 7.80
N GLN A 734 7.38 24.17 7.61
CA GLN A 734 6.50 23.20 6.96
C GLN A 734 6.47 23.61 5.49
N ARG A 735 7.37 23.09 4.68
CA ARG A 735 7.57 23.55 3.29
C ARG A 735 6.23 23.65 2.54
N SER A 736 6.07 24.77 1.81
CA SER A 736 5.01 24.94 0.83
C SER A 736 5.22 23.93 -0.30
N GLU A 737 4.35 22.97 -0.38
CA GLU A 737 4.40 21.94 -1.40
C GLU A 737 3.75 22.46 -2.67
N GLY A 738 4.49 22.34 -3.77
CA GLY A 738 3.97 22.56 -5.10
C GLY A 738 2.77 21.64 -5.38
N SER A 739 1.78 22.17 -6.06
CA SER A 739 0.66 21.38 -6.58
C SER A 739 1.19 20.14 -7.28
N PRO A 740 0.57 18.96 -7.10
CA PRO A 740 0.78 17.86 -8.02
C PRO A 740 0.47 18.39 -9.42
N GLY A 741 1.34 18.09 -10.38
CA GLY A 741 1.15 18.48 -11.78
C GLY A 741 -0.22 18.02 -12.28
N PRO A 742 -0.73 18.61 -13.36
CA PRO A 742 -2.09 18.35 -13.85
C PRO A 742 -2.32 16.85 -14.04
N HIS A 743 -3.42 16.38 -13.50
CA HIS A 743 -3.91 15.00 -13.58
C HIS A 743 -4.23 14.56 -15.01
#